data_c2ba20b9d56c2d68aae0f9ff239d1f09
#
_entry.id   c2ba20b9d56c2d68aae0f9ff239d1f09
#
_cell.length_a   1.000
_cell.length_b   1.000
_cell.length_c   1.000
_cell.angle_alpha   90.00
_cell.angle_beta   90.00
_cell.angle_gamma   90.00
#
_symmetry.space_group_name_H-M   'P 1'
#
loop_
_entity.id
_entity.type
_entity.pdbx_description
1 polymer ?
#
loop_
_entity_poly.entity_id
_entity_poly.type
_entity_poly.pdbx_seq_one_letter_code
_entity_poly.pdbx_strand_id
1 'polypeptide(L)'
;MEKKDLYMIGNSHIDPVWFWNWEEGMQEVKATYASALERMKEFEDFKFTSTSTLFFEWIEGILPEMFEEIKQRVAEGRWEITGGWFLEPDCILPCGEAFVRQGLYAQRYLKSRFGQLCTIGSNVDSFGHNHVLPQILKKSGMDAYVFMRPRLDTPVFVWEGADGSQVNAISLPAEYTTWFHDPTVKNIETTLERTKGYEKMPCCYGVGNHGGGPTIENINSILSLQKASGTSEAPFAAYGDVSLRFSSYTEFLEDLDKSRLPVIKGPFEKVNEGCYSIDSYFKSLNRLAERRLIEADCLMSMVACASTAACAATAACTSTASCVPTPAGTSGEESSAGPEWMKQTEEMENLWKTLLFNEFHDTMGGTTIKQAREEAIMQMSGVCAGAGKIKALAIQKIVNGLSTLGEGFPLVLFNTDSQPYDDYVETELEWFCQAPLKLLDADGKEIPYQRIHTDAKVRHTTLGGRRRFVFRAHIPAFGFAVYRTVKAEPALCCNNHMEIDNPAANVLENDFIRAEFDTQTGALVSLVEKTFPENEGMEGYDALKGACSIRVYRDERDAWGGLQGRRYEDRNETFRLISMEKVESGKIREVIRVRTAFEGTTLEQLYSLGAQEKELCVENRLVFNHTWTLLKAAFPTGKACSHTEAETAYGTLERTITGDTSEFYMQRFLDVSDEDGRGLAIANDGKYAFNMEDGRIQITLCRSAIYAQGNSPEWYNEKESYQYTDIGPQTFQLILKPHGKKLPRSEAYRIAKKANGAYEYLADSAHPGSEQITQKSFAGVRGTDDRAACDVSNVRIMLVKKCEDDNSFIVRLLETEGKDTAFMLEFNGRKYPIQIGHEEILTLKIEENAQQPVTEVNLLEWILKKDQ
;
A
#
# COMPACT_ATOMS: atom_id res chain seq x y z
N MET A 1 23.80 -41.61 -19.84
CA MET A 1 23.55 -40.85 -18.57
C MET A 1 22.93 -39.54 -18.99
N GLU A 2 21.93 -39.09 -18.26
CA GLU A 2 21.36 -37.75 -18.51
C GLU A 2 22.42 -36.67 -18.27
N LYS A 3 22.50 -35.70 -19.18
CA LYS A 3 23.39 -34.56 -19.01
C LYS A 3 22.70 -33.51 -18.16
N LYS A 4 23.43 -32.95 -17.19
CA LYS A 4 22.96 -31.91 -16.27
C LYS A 4 23.90 -30.70 -16.35
N ASP A 5 23.39 -29.56 -16.74
CA ASP A 5 24.18 -28.31 -16.84
C ASP A 5 23.72 -27.37 -15.69
N LEU A 6 24.57 -27.11 -14.72
CA LEU A 6 24.32 -26.16 -13.64
C LEU A 6 25.03 -24.82 -13.92
N TYR A 7 24.21 -23.79 -13.94
CA TYR A 7 24.60 -22.39 -14.11
C TYR A 7 24.90 -21.82 -12.73
N MET A 8 26.20 -21.72 -12.38
CA MET A 8 26.65 -21.28 -11.06
C MET A 8 26.54 -19.77 -10.96
N ILE A 9 25.55 -19.30 -10.17
CA ILE A 9 25.25 -17.88 -10.01
C ILE A 9 25.93 -17.37 -8.74
N GLY A 10 27.00 -16.59 -8.93
CA GLY A 10 27.70 -15.94 -7.84
C GLY A 10 26.95 -14.69 -7.38
N ASN A 11 26.44 -14.68 -6.15
CA ASN A 11 25.64 -13.57 -5.68
C ASN A 11 25.88 -13.26 -4.19
N SER A 12 25.34 -12.13 -3.76
CA SER A 12 25.15 -11.81 -2.34
C SER A 12 23.81 -11.10 -2.20
N HIS A 13 22.82 -11.80 -1.61
CA HIS A 13 21.67 -11.11 -1.05
C HIS A 13 22.15 -10.37 0.21
N ILE A 14 21.85 -9.08 0.30
CA ILE A 14 22.25 -8.23 1.44
C ILE A 14 21.00 -7.57 1.99
N ASP A 15 20.79 -7.75 3.30
CA ASP A 15 19.78 -7.02 4.05
C ASP A 15 20.38 -5.68 4.48
N PRO A 16 19.90 -4.54 3.96
CA PRO A 16 20.44 -3.25 4.40
C PRO A 16 20.10 -2.95 5.87
N VAL A 17 19.04 -3.60 6.39
CA VAL A 17 18.52 -3.48 7.75
C VAL A 17 17.93 -4.81 8.17
N TRP A 18 18.39 -5.41 9.27
CA TRP A 18 17.78 -6.62 9.85
C TRP A 18 18.16 -6.78 11.33
N PHE A 19 19.19 -7.60 11.64
CA PHE A 19 19.80 -7.70 12.97
C PHE A 19 20.83 -6.57 13.22
N TRP A 20 20.89 -5.63 12.33
CA TRP A 20 21.77 -4.44 12.31
C TRP A 20 21.03 -3.25 11.72
N ASN A 21 21.61 -2.07 11.91
CA ASN A 21 21.10 -0.83 11.34
C ASN A 21 21.61 -0.63 9.90
N TRP A 22 21.01 0.31 9.20
CA TRP A 22 21.32 0.58 7.79
C TRP A 22 22.76 1.08 7.55
N GLU A 23 23.41 1.72 8.54
CA GLU A 23 24.82 2.13 8.43
C GLU A 23 25.74 0.92 8.32
N GLU A 24 25.45 -0.13 9.05
CA GLU A 24 26.19 -1.40 8.95
C GLU A 24 25.88 -2.08 7.61
N GLY A 25 24.61 -2.13 7.21
CA GLY A 25 24.22 -2.67 5.90
C GLY A 25 24.91 -1.96 4.74
N MET A 26 25.00 -0.63 4.76
CA MET A 26 25.74 0.15 3.77
C MET A 26 27.25 -0.21 3.77
N GLN A 27 27.83 -0.41 4.94
CA GLN A 27 29.24 -0.83 5.07
C GLN A 27 29.46 -2.22 4.46
N GLU A 28 28.53 -3.13 4.68
CA GLU A 28 28.58 -4.50 4.12
C GLU A 28 28.39 -4.52 2.60
N VAL A 29 27.51 -3.67 2.05
CA VAL A 29 27.43 -3.47 0.59
C VAL A 29 28.77 -3.05 0.01
N LYS A 30 29.43 -2.06 0.63
CA LYS A 30 30.75 -1.60 0.21
C LYS A 30 31.79 -2.73 0.25
N ALA A 31 31.84 -3.47 1.35
CA ALA A 31 32.79 -4.56 1.53
C ALA A 31 32.56 -5.71 0.55
N THR A 32 31.31 -6.08 0.34
CA THR A 32 30.90 -7.13 -0.60
C THR A 32 31.24 -6.78 -2.04
N TYR A 33 30.93 -5.54 -2.47
CA TYR A 33 31.21 -5.09 -3.82
C TYR A 33 32.73 -4.97 -4.09
N ALA A 34 33.51 -4.50 -3.10
CA ALA A 34 34.97 -4.53 -3.19
C ALA A 34 35.51 -5.96 -3.32
N SER A 35 34.99 -6.89 -2.50
CA SER A 35 35.37 -8.31 -2.58
C SER A 35 35.03 -8.92 -3.95
N ALA A 36 33.86 -8.65 -4.50
CA ALA A 36 33.48 -9.15 -5.83
C ALA A 36 34.41 -8.64 -6.93
N LEU A 37 34.78 -7.36 -6.91
CA LEU A 37 35.77 -6.79 -7.85
C LEU A 37 37.14 -7.43 -7.74
N GLU A 38 37.65 -7.67 -6.51
CA GLU A 38 38.89 -8.39 -6.32
C GLU A 38 38.81 -9.84 -6.84
N ARG A 39 37.71 -10.56 -6.58
CA ARG A 39 37.51 -11.91 -7.15
C ARG A 39 37.49 -11.89 -8.70
N MET A 40 36.95 -10.84 -9.32
CA MET A 40 37.00 -10.69 -10.79
C MET A 40 38.43 -10.50 -11.33
N LYS A 41 39.33 -9.89 -10.56
CA LYS A 41 40.74 -9.75 -10.93
C LYS A 41 41.52 -11.07 -10.80
N GLU A 42 41.17 -11.90 -9.79
CA GLU A 42 41.79 -13.18 -9.52
C GLU A 42 41.32 -14.34 -10.42
N PHE A 43 40.05 -14.32 -10.80
CA PHE A 43 39.36 -15.41 -11.52
C PHE A 43 38.71 -14.88 -12.78
N GLU A 44 39.24 -15.23 -13.93
CA GLU A 44 38.80 -14.70 -15.23
C GLU A 44 37.34 -15.05 -15.56
N ASP A 45 36.91 -16.29 -15.25
CA ASP A 45 35.57 -16.78 -15.55
C ASP A 45 34.51 -16.39 -14.51
N PHE A 46 34.92 -15.81 -13.40
CA PHE A 46 34.01 -15.46 -12.30
C PHE A 46 33.04 -14.36 -12.70
N LYS A 47 31.76 -14.59 -12.42
CA LYS A 47 30.66 -13.62 -12.58
C LYS A 47 29.97 -13.35 -11.24
N PHE A 48 29.47 -12.14 -11.08
CA PHE A 48 28.75 -11.72 -9.90
C PHE A 48 27.40 -11.11 -10.27
N THR A 49 26.34 -11.49 -9.54
CA THR A 49 25.00 -10.97 -9.67
C THR A 49 24.64 -10.18 -8.42
N SER A 50 24.12 -8.97 -8.58
CA SER A 50 23.63 -8.15 -7.48
C SER A 50 22.24 -7.59 -7.75
N THR A 51 21.52 -7.27 -6.67
CA THR A 51 20.16 -6.69 -6.70
C THR A 51 20.20 -5.29 -6.10
N SER A 52 19.05 -4.60 -6.12
CA SER A 52 18.78 -3.34 -5.40
C SER A 52 19.58 -2.13 -5.87
N THR A 53 18.88 -1.23 -6.52
CA THR A 53 19.48 0.00 -7.08
C THR A 53 20.05 0.94 -6.01
N LEU A 54 19.46 0.95 -4.82
CA LEU A 54 19.95 1.71 -3.67
C LEU A 54 21.42 1.44 -3.38
N PHE A 55 21.87 0.20 -3.52
CA PHE A 55 23.27 -0.17 -3.24
C PHE A 55 24.23 0.51 -4.23
N PHE A 56 23.83 0.65 -5.49
CA PHE A 56 24.60 1.40 -6.47
C PHE A 56 24.58 2.91 -6.19
N GLU A 57 23.44 3.48 -5.76
CA GLU A 57 23.37 4.88 -5.32
C GLU A 57 24.31 5.15 -4.16
N TRP A 58 24.39 4.24 -3.17
CA TRP A 58 25.35 4.36 -2.07
C TRP A 58 26.81 4.33 -2.54
N ILE A 59 27.17 3.37 -3.41
CA ILE A 59 28.53 3.27 -3.92
C ILE A 59 28.87 4.47 -4.82
N GLU A 60 27.97 4.92 -5.69
CA GLU A 60 28.18 6.13 -6.51
C GLU A 60 28.46 7.37 -5.63
N GLY A 61 27.71 7.51 -4.51
CA GLY A 61 27.85 8.65 -3.61
C GLY A 61 29.12 8.63 -2.75
N ILE A 62 29.60 7.46 -2.31
CA ILE A 62 30.71 7.36 -1.35
C ILE A 62 32.03 6.89 -1.97
N LEU A 63 32.02 6.12 -3.05
CA LEU A 63 33.17 5.53 -3.74
C LEU A 63 33.03 5.60 -5.26
N PRO A 64 33.00 6.78 -5.86
CA PRO A 64 32.77 6.94 -7.30
C PRO A 64 33.75 6.19 -8.19
N GLU A 65 35.01 6.01 -7.77
CA GLU A 65 35.99 5.21 -8.53
C GLU A 65 35.59 3.72 -8.56
N MET A 66 35.10 3.16 -7.45
CA MET A 66 34.57 1.80 -7.40
C MET A 66 33.34 1.67 -8.29
N PHE A 67 32.48 2.67 -8.29
CA PHE A 67 31.28 2.69 -9.14
C PHE A 67 31.64 2.64 -10.63
N GLU A 68 32.66 3.39 -11.06
CA GLU A 68 33.16 3.31 -12.45
C GLU A 68 33.77 1.94 -12.80
N GLU A 69 34.49 1.29 -11.86
CA GLU A 69 34.94 -0.09 -12.07
C GLU A 69 33.77 -1.06 -12.19
N ILE A 70 32.72 -0.93 -11.37
CA ILE A 70 31.49 -1.76 -11.50
C ILE A 70 30.85 -1.55 -12.88
N LYS A 71 30.73 -0.31 -13.36
CA LYS A 71 30.20 -0.02 -14.70
C LYS A 71 30.99 -0.75 -15.80
N GLN A 72 32.29 -0.80 -15.67
CA GLN A 72 33.14 -1.54 -16.60
C GLN A 72 32.83 -3.04 -16.55
N ARG A 73 32.69 -3.65 -15.33
CA ARG A 73 32.36 -5.08 -15.20
C ARG A 73 30.97 -5.42 -15.73
N VAL A 74 30.01 -4.50 -15.57
CA VAL A 74 28.69 -4.63 -16.19
C VAL A 74 28.79 -4.63 -17.72
N ALA A 75 29.55 -3.70 -18.30
CA ALA A 75 29.75 -3.64 -19.75
C ALA A 75 30.50 -4.87 -20.33
N GLU A 76 31.38 -5.51 -19.54
CA GLU A 76 32.05 -6.77 -19.86
C GLU A 76 31.15 -8.01 -19.74
N GLY A 77 29.92 -7.87 -19.17
CA GLY A 77 29.00 -9.00 -18.90
C GLY A 77 29.46 -9.88 -17.74
N ARG A 78 30.36 -9.40 -16.88
CA ARG A 78 30.86 -10.10 -15.69
C ARG A 78 30.15 -9.73 -14.42
N TRP A 79 29.45 -8.59 -14.40
CA TRP A 79 28.56 -8.15 -13.33
C TRP A 79 27.14 -8.04 -13.86
N GLU A 80 26.26 -8.91 -13.41
CA GLU A 80 24.84 -8.91 -13.76
C GLU A 80 24.06 -8.09 -12.73
N ILE A 81 23.15 -7.22 -13.20
CA ILE A 81 22.21 -6.48 -12.35
C ILE A 81 20.84 -7.13 -12.50
N THR A 82 20.30 -7.61 -11.38
CA THR A 82 18.93 -8.15 -11.27
C THR A 82 18.11 -7.36 -10.27
N GLY A 83 16.85 -7.73 -10.07
CA GLY A 83 15.92 -7.07 -9.16
C GLY A 83 15.05 -6.06 -9.87
N GLY A 84 15.64 -5.05 -10.50
CA GLY A 84 14.88 -3.99 -11.18
C GLY A 84 14.07 -3.11 -10.23
N TRP A 85 14.32 -3.21 -8.91
CA TRP A 85 13.71 -2.47 -7.83
C TRP A 85 14.70 -1.48 -7.20
N PHE A 86 14.16 -0.40 -6.59
CA PHE A 86 14.97 0.50 -5.77
C PHE A 86 15.63 -0.27 -4.62
N LEU A 87 14.82 -1.03 -3.90
CA LEU A 87 15.25 -2.01 -2.89
C LEU A 87 14.32 -3.21 -2.95
N GLU A 88 14.79 -4.41 -2.59
CA GLU A 88 14.00 -5.65 -2.56
C GLU A 88 12.81 -5.53 -1.58
N PRO A 89 11.56 -5.27 -2.04
CA PRO A 89 10.45 -4.99 -1.15
C PRO A 89 9.85 -6.25 -0.54
N ASP A 90 9.07 -6.09 0.54
CA ASP A 90 7.98 -7.03 0.82
C ASP A 90 7.04 -7.09 -0.38
N CYS A 91 6.74 -8.29 -0.88
CA CYS A 91 5.98 -8.46 -2.13
C CYS A 91 4.47 -8.69 -1.90
N ILE A 92 3.98 -8.46 -0.68
CA ILE A 92 2.58 -8.68 -0.25
C ILE A 92 1.93 -7.41 0.29
N LEU A 93 2.59 -6.73 1.24
CA LEU A 93 1.97 -5.69 2.07
C LEU A 93 1.99 -4.27 1.47
N PRO A 94 3.02 -3.82 0.72
CA PRO A 94 3.03 -2.50 0.10
C PRO A 94 1.86 -2.28 -0.87
N CYS A 95 1.44 -1.03 -1.04
CA CYS A 95 0.40 -0.69 -2.02
C CYS A 95 0.90 -0.80 -3.46
N GLY A 96 -0.03 -0.84 -4.43
CA GLY A 96 0.34 -0.98 -5.84
C GLY A 96 1.22 0.14 -6.38
N GLU A 97 1.01 1.39 -5.94
CA GLU A 97 1.85 2.51 -6.36
C GLU A 97 3.28 2.39 -5.82
N ALA A 98 3.49 1.85 -4.62
CA ALA A 98 4.81 1.61 -4.07
C ALA A 98 5.62 0.65 -4.97
N PHE A 99 5.03 -0.46 -5.44
CA PHE A 99 5.68 -1.34 -6.41
C PHE A 99 6.03 -0.63 -7.72
N VAL A 100 5.13 0.22 -8.21
CA VAL A 100 5.42 1.01 -9.42
C VAL A 100 6.61 1.93 -9.19
N ARG A 101 6.68 2.61 -8.04
CA ARG A 101 7.79 3.50 -7.69
C ARG A 101 9.10 2.75 -7.47
N GLN A 102 9.06 1.54 -6.91
CA GLN A 102 10.22 0.65 -6.83
C GLN A 102 10.84 0.46 -8.22
N GLY A 103 10.04 0.06 -9.22
CA GLY A 103 10.49 -0.12 -10.59
C GLY A 103 10.86 1.20 -11.29
N LEU A 104 10.05 2.25 -11.14
CA LEU A 104 10.23 3.54 -11.79
C LEU A 104 11.61 4.15 -11.46
N TYR A 105 11.92 4.31 -10.18
CA TYR A 105 13.19 4.93 -9.77
C TYR A 105 14.39 4.04 -10.08
N ALA A 106 14.27 2.73 -9.85
CA ALA A 106 15.34 1.79 -10.17
C ALA A 106 15.69 1.78 -11.67
N GLN A 107 14.72 1.54 -12.52
CA GLN A 107 14.95 1.38 -13.95
C GLN A 107 15.44 2.68 -14.60
N ARG A 108 14.95 3.82 -14.15
CA ARG A 108 15.43 5.13 -14.61
C ARG A 108 16.87 5.38 -14.20
N TYR A 109 17.24 5.08 -12.96
CA TYR A 109 18.62 5.14 -12.50
C TYR A 109 19.52 4.22 -13.32
N LEU A 110 19.17 2.93 -13.46
CA LEU A 110 19.95 1.95 -14.22
C LEU A 110 20.13 2.38 -15.67
N LYS A 111 19.07 2.85 -16.32
CA LYS A 111 19.17 3.38 -17.69
C LYS A 111 20.10 4.57 -17.80
N SER A 112 20.08 5.48 -16.83
CA SER A 112 20.92 6.70 -16.83
C SER A 112 22.39 6.38 -16.55
N ARG A 113 22.71 5.38 -15.71
CA ARG A 113 24.08 5.08 -15.26
C ARG A 113 24.74 3.96 -16.03
N PHE A 114 23.98 2.93 -16.41
CA PHE A 114 24.51 1.74 -17.11
C PHE A 114 24.06 1.66 -18.56
N GLY A 115 23.20 2.56 -19.03
CA GLY A 115 22.70 2.58 -20.42
C GLY A 115 21.66 1.51 -20.76
N GLN A 116 21.30 0.66 -19.80
CA GLN A 116 20.40 -0.50 -20.01
C GLN A 116 19.36 -0.60 -18.90
N LEU A 117 18.29 -1.34 -19.17
CA LEU A 117 17.29 -1.74 -18.18
C LEU A 117 17.66 -3.08 -17.58
N CYS A 118 17.22 -3.30 -16.34
CA CYS A 118 17.17 -4.62 -15.75
C CYS A 118 15.94 -5.37 -16.30
N THR A 119 16.13 -6.56 -16.86
CA THR A 119 15.05 -7.38 -17.45
C THR A 119 14.60 -8.52 -16.53
N ILE A 120 15.26 -8.71 -15.39
CA ILE A 120 15.02 -9.82 -14.46
C ILE A 120 14.69 -9.26 -13.10
N GLY A 121 13.43 -9.35 -12.69
CA GLY A 121 13.01 -9.08 -11.31
C GLY A 121 13.57 -10.14 -10.37
N SER A 122 13.94 -9.76 -9.14
CA SER A 122 14.47 -10.70 -8.16
C SER A 122 14.03 -10.30 -6.76
N ASN A 123 13.42 -11.25 -6.06
CA ASN A 123 13.02 -11.16 -4.66
C ASN A 123 13.23 -12.52 -3.99
N VAL A 124 14.49 -12.82 -3.68
CA VAL A 124 14.88 -14.18 -3.26
C VAL A 124 14.49 -14.49 -1.83
N ASP A 125 14.35 -13.50 -0.97
CA ASP A 125 14.01 -13.67 0.44
C ASP A 125 12.64 -13.13 0.85
N SER A 126 11.93 -12.39 0.00
CA SER A 126 10.59 -11.86 0.31
C SER A 126 9.60 -12.97 0.68
N PHE A 127 8.69 -12.68 1.63
CA PHE A 127 7.84 -13.67 2.30
C PHE A 127 6.51 -13.89 1.57
N GLY A 128 6.60 -14.23 0.29
CA GLY A 128 5.46 -14.42 -0.60
C GLY A 128 5.38 -13.36 -1.70
N HIS A 129 4.52 -13.59 -2.70
CA HIS A 129 4.44 -12.77 -3.91
C HIS A 129 3.00 -12.59 -4.36
N ASN A 130 2.62 -11.35 -4.60
CA ASN A 130 1.29 -10.96 -5.05
C ASN A 130 1.06 -11.40 -6.51
N HIS A 131 -0.16 -11.85 -6.81
CA HIS A 131 -0.55 -12.30 -8.15
C HIS A 131 -0.61 -11.19 -9.22
N VAL A 132 -0.52 -9.92 -8.84
CA VAL A 132 -0.46 -8.77 -9.76
C VAL A 132 0.99 -8.45 -10.19
N LEU A 133 1.99 -8.99 -9.49
CA LEU A 133 3.40 -8.74 -9.82
C LEU A 133 3.78 -9.03 -11.27
N PRO A 134 3.29 -10.10 -11.96
CA PRO A 134 3.60 -10.31 -13.37
C PRO A 134 3.26 -9.11 -14.25
N GLN A 135 2.14 -8.45 -14.02
CA GLN A 135 1.76 -7.24 -14.75
C GLN A 135 2.70 -6.07 -14.44
N ILE A 136 3.01 -5.85 -13.16
CA ILE A 136 3.90 -4.78 -12.71
C ILE A 136 5.31 -4.98 -13.27
N LEU A 137 5.84 -6.20 -13.20
CA LEU A 137 7.14 -6.57 -13.77
C LEU A 137 7.18 -6.28 -15.28
N LYS A 138 6.20 -6.82 -16.01
CA LYS A 138 6.13 -6.67 -17.47
C LYS A 138 6.04 -5.21 -17.90
N LYS A 139 5.16 -4.44 -17.28
CA LYS A 139 4.99 -3.01 -17.55
C LYS A 139 6.14 -2.15 -17.01
N SER A 140 7.05 -2.70 -16.19
CA SER A 140 8.32 -2.09 -15.77
C SER A 140 9.53 -2.55 -16.56
N GLY A 141 9.33 -3.32 -17.66
CA GLY A 141 10.39 -3.77 -18.56
C GLY A 141 11.12 -5.05 -18.10
N MET A 142 10.54 -5.81 -17.19
CA MET A 142 11.08 -7.08 -16.70
C MET A 142 10.30 -8.26 -17.27
N ASP A 143 10.99 -9.18 -17.93
CA ASP A 143 10.42 -10.34 -18.60
C ASP A 143 10.63 -11.65 -17.84
N ALA A 144 11.42 -11.61 -16.77
CA ALA A 144 11.68 -12.75 -15.92
C ALA A 144 11.64 -12.37 -14.45
N TYR A 145 11.46 -13.38 -13.57
CA TYR A 145 11.38 -13.20 -12.14
C TYR A 145 12.05 -14.36 -11.39
N VAL A 146 12.91 -14.03 -10.42
CA VAL A 146 13.63 -15.01 -9.59
C VAL A 146 13.21 -14.84 -8.13
N PHE A 147 12.85 -15.95 -7.49
CA PHE A 147 12.48 -15.98 -6.08
C PHE A 147 12.80 -17.35 -5.45
N MET A 148 12.78 -17.42 -4.11
CA MET A 148 12.96 -18.69 -3.41
C MET A 148 11.78 -19.04 -2.49
N ARG A 149 11.07 -18.08 -1.95
CA ARG A 149 9.99 -18.30 -0.97
C ARG A 149 8.61 -17.99 -1.56
N PRO A 150 7.65 -18.95 -1.58
CA PRO A 150 7.82 -20.37 -1.26
C PRO A 150 8.62 -21.11 -2.33
N ARG A 151 9.28 -22.21 -1.94
CA ARG A 151 9.86 -23.13 -2.92
C ARG A 151 8.77 -23.96 -3.57
N LEU A 152 8.74 -23.94 -4.89
CA LEU A 152 7.76 -24.71 -5.66
C LEU A 152 8.39 -26.01 -6.20
N ASP A 153 7.56 -27.03 -6.37
CA ASP A 153 7.98 -28.31 -7.00
C ASP A 153 8.30 -28.13 -8.48
N THR A 154 7.78 -27.07 -9.11
CA THR A 154 8.08 -26.65 -10.49
C THR A 154 9.05 -25.48 -10.45
N PRO A 155 10.37 -25.71 -10.61
CA PRO A 155 11.36 -24.67 -10.41
C PRO A 155 11.43 -23.62 -11.54
N VAL A 156 10.95 -23.95 -12.74
CA VAL A 156 10.92 -23.01 -13.87
C VAL A 156 9.58 -23.09 -14.59
N PHE A 157 8.92 -21.96 -14.77
CA PHE A 157 7.57 -21.88 -15.31
C PHE A 157 7.27 -20.48 -15.88
N VAL A 158 6.16 -20.34 -16.57
CA VAL A 158 5.57 -19.04 -16.90
C VAL A 158 4.61 -18.65 -15.79
N TRP A 159 4.85 -17.53 -15.12
CA TRP A 159 3.92 -16.99 -14.13
C TRP A 159 2.97 -16.03 -14.80
N GLU A 160 1.66 -16.34 -14.73
CA GLU A 160 0.59 -15.53 -15.33
C GLU A 160 -0.15 -14.76 -14.25
N GLY A 161 -0.21 -13.45 -14.42
CA GLY A 161 -0.95 -12.51 -13.57
C GLY A 161 -2.45 -12.49 -13.83
N ALA A 162 -3.17 -11.72 -13.03
CA ALA A 162 -4.62 -11.60 -13.10
C ALA A 162 -5.12 -11.05 -14.44
N ASP A 163 -4.39 -10.10 -15.02
CA ASP A 163 -4.67 -9.49 -16.33
C ASP A 163 -4.21 -10.32 -17.54
N GLY A 164 -3.62 -11.51 -17.29
CA GLY A 164 -3.02 -12.35 -18.33
C GLY A 164 -1.58 -12.00 -18.69
N SER A 165 -0.95 -11.01 -18.08
CA SER A 165 0.49 -10.72 -18.23
C SER A 165 1.35 -11.91 -17.81
N GLN A 166 2.39 -12.23 -18.57
CA GLN A 166 3.25 -13.39 -18.36
C GLN A 166 4.72 -13.01 -18.23
N VAL A 167 5.39 -13.61 -17.24
CA VAL A 167 6.85 -13.53 -17.04
C VAL A 167 7.43 -14.92 -16.85
N ASN A 168 8.69 -15.15 -17.28
CA ASN A 168 9.39 -16.41 -17.00
C ASN A 168 9.82 -16.40 -15.53
N ALA A 169 9.41 -17.38 -14.75
CA ALA A 169 9.70 -17.44 -13.33
C ALA A 169 10.65 -18.58 -12.97
N ILE A 170 11.54 -18.30 -12.03
CA ILE A 170 12.49 -19.24 -11.45
C ILE A 170 12.24 -19.27 -9.94
N SER A 171 11.70 -20.39 -9.43
CA SER A 171 11.69 -20.71 -8.01
C SER A 171 12.97 -21.47 -7.69
N LEU A 172 13.90 -20.85 -6.97
CA LEU A 172 15.20 -21.45 -6.67
C LEU A 172 15.05 -22.75 -5.90
N PRO A 173 15.61 -23.86 -6.40
CA PRO A 173 15.47 -25.18 -5.77
C PRO A 173 16.31 -25.34 -4.51
N ALA A 174 17.42 -24.60 -4.40
CA ALA A 174 18.31 -24.59 -3.24
C ALA A 174 18.35 -23.20 -2.58
N GLU A 175 19.23 -23.01 -1.59
CA GLU A 175 19.40 -21.71 -0.94
C GLU A 175 19.99 -20.69 -1.93
N TYR A 176 19.58 -19.41 -1.80
CA TYR A 176 20.17 -18.30 -2.56
C TYR A 176 21.57 -17.90 -2.06
N THR A 177 21.97 -18.40 -0.89
CA THR A 177 23.29 -18.16 -0.26
C THR A 177 23.96 -19.48 0.12
N THR A 178 25.26 -19.41 0.43
CA THR A 178 26.01 -20.47 1.10
C THR A 178 26.42 -19.99 2.49
N TRP A 179 26.36 -20.86 3.50
CA TRP A 179 26.81 -20.54 4.84
C TRP A 179 28.34 -20.58 4.93
N PHE A 180 28.95 -19.87 5.91
CA PHE A 180 30.39 -19.70 6.09
C PHE A 180 31.22 -20.98 6.03
N HIS A 181 30.66 -22.11 6.41
CA HIS A 181 31.35 -23.41 6.48
C HIS A 181 30.72 -24.44 5.55
N ASP A 182 29.77 -24.07 4.76
CA ASP A 182 29.12 -24.95 3.82
C ASP A 182 29.69 -24.76 2.43
N PRO A 183 30.40 -25.73 1.94
CA PRO A 183 30.83 -25.67 0.57
C PRO A 183 29.61 -25.63 -0.36
N THR A 184 29.77 -24.95 -1.46
CA THR A 184 28.88 -24.88 -2.64
C THR A 184 28.28 -26.26 -2.99
N VAL A 185 28.91 -27.36 -2.59
CA VAL A 185 28.51 -28.77 -2.77
C VAL A 185 27.06 -29.01 -2.31
N LYS A 186 26.64 -28.50 -1.16
CA LYS A 186 25.29 -28.74 -0.64
C LYS A 186 24.20 -28.12 -1.50
N ASN A 187 24.43 -26.86 -1.98
CA ASN A 187 23.50 -26.23 -2.91
C ASN A 187 23.44 -26.97 -4.25
N ILE A 188 24.57 -27.49 -4.74
CA ILE A 188 24.61 -28.31 -5.95
C ILE A 188 23.80 -29.61 -5.74
N GLU A 189 24.05 -30.36 -4.67
CA GLU A 189 23.33 -31.59 -4.35
C GLU A 189 21.82 -31.35 -4.23
N THR A 190 21.42 -30.32 -3.44
CA THR A 190 20.01 -29.96 -3.28
C THR A 190 19.36 -29.57 -4.62
N THR A 191 20.06 -28.83 -5.46
CA THR A 191 19.58 -28.48 -6.80
C THR A 191 19.35 -29.73 -7.63
N LEU A 192 20.33 -30.64 -7.69
CA LEU A 192 20.22 -31.88 -8.44
C LEU A 192 19.11 -32.80 -7.92
N GLU A 193 18.95 -32.91 -6.60
CA GLU A 193 17.89 -33.72 -5.98
C GLU A 193 16.49 -33.21 -6.30
N ARG A 194 16.27 -31.89 -6.24
CA ARG A 194 14.96 -31.28 -6.42
C ARG A 194 14.59 -31.05 -7.89
N THR A 195 15.56 -31.09 -8.80
CA THR A 195 15.34 -30.83 -10.21
C THR A 195 15.54 -32.06 -11.10
N LYS A 196 15.15 -33.22 -10.60
CA LYS A 196 15.11 -34.45 -11.40
C LYS A 196 14.21 -34.24 -12.60
N GLY A 197 14.73 -34.53 -13.83
CA GLY A 197 14.00 -34.30 -15.08
C GLY A 197 14.31 -32.98 -15.79
N TYR A 198 15.01 -32.04 -15.14
CA TYR A 198 15.50 -30.82 -15.77
C TYR A 198 16.97 -30.99 -16.21
N GLU A 199 17.28 -30.62 -17.43
CA GLU A 199 18.65 -30.71 -17.98
C GLU A 199 19.52 -29.51 -17.53
N LYS A 200 18.91 -28.34 -17.35
CA LYS A 200 19.57 -27.06 -17.05
C LYS A 200 18.93 -26.40 -15.85
N MET A 201 19.74 -25.93 -14.88
CA MET A 201 19.22 -25.21 -13.71
C MET A 201 20.24 -24.19 -13.19
N PRO A 202 19.79 -23.02 -12.65
CA PRO A 202 20.65 -22.13 -11.89
C PRO A 202 20.92 -22.73 -10.51
N CYS A 203 22.12 -22.49 -10.00
CA CYS A 203 22.56 -22.86 -8.65
C CYS A 203 23.34 -21.71 -8.04
N CYS A 204 22.81 -21.12 -6.97
CA CYS A 204 23.39 -19.96 -6.30
C CYS A 204 24.53 -20.35 -5.36
N TYR A 205 25.52 -19.46 -5.23
CA TYR A 205 26.59 -19.56 -4.26
C TYR A 205 27.06 -18.16 -3.86
N GLY A 206 27.64 -18.07 -2.68
CA GLY A 206 28.13 -16.82 -2.07
C GLY A 206 27.48 -16.59 -0.72
N VAL A 207 28.18 -15.93 0.20
CA VAL A 207 27.70 -15.55 1.52
C VAL A 207 26.76 -14.34 1.37
N GLY A 208 25.62 -14.37 2.05
CA GLY A 208 24.60 -13.33 1.98
C GLY A 208 23.99 -13.02 3.33
N ASN A 209 22.88 -12.29 3.29
CA ASN A 209 22.16 -11.66 4.37
C ASN A 209 22.96 -10.50 4.98
N HIS A 210 23.94 -10.76 5.83
CA HIS A 210 24.87 -9.72 6.29
C HIS A 210 25.79 -9.21 5.18
N GLY A 211 26.20 -10.08 4.24
CA GLY A 211 27.05 -9.74 3.10
C GLY A 211 28.25 -10.69 2.96
N GLY A 212 29.15 -10.34 2.08
CA GLY A 212 30.38 -11.10 1.82
C GLY A 212 30.50 -11.61 0.38
N GLY A 213 29.44 -12.13 -0.19
CA GLY A 213 29.41 -12.66 -1.55
C GLY A 213 30.24 -13.94 -1.73
N PRO A 214 30.58 -14.29 -2.98
CA PRO A 214 31.40 -15.46 -3.30
C PRO A 214 32.79 -15.39 -2.69
N THR A 215 33.14 -16.40 -1.88
CA THR A 215 34.46 -16.54 -1.28
C THR A 215 35.43 -17.20 -2.28
N ILE A 216 36.74 -17.05 -2.01
CA ILE A 216 37.79 -17.79 -2.74
C ILE A 216 37.54 -19.29 -2.63
N GLU A 217 37.08 -19.78 -1.48
CA GLU A 217 36.81 -21.19 -1.23
C GLU A 217 35.62 -21.66 -2.10
N ASN A 218 34.53 -20.90 -2.20
CA ASN A 218 33.40 -21.22 -3.09
C ASN A 218 33.87 -21.37 -4.54
N ILE A 219 34.66 -20.41 -5.06
CA ILE A 219 35.15 -20.40 -6.42
C ILE A 219 36.09 -21.57 -6.67
N ASN A 220 37.03 -21.82 -5.78
CA ASN A 220 37.95 -22.95 -5.91
C ASN A 220 37.26 -24.30 -5.80
N SER A 221 36.21 -24.42 -5.00
CA SER A 221 35.37 -25.60 -4.92
C SER A 221 34.72 -25.90 -6.29
N ILE A 222 34.10 -24.90 -6.91
CA ILE A 222 33.51 -25.04 -8.25
C ILE A 222 34.54 -25.44 -9.29
N LEU A 223 35.71 -24.78 -9.31
CA LEU A 223 36.81 -25.10 -10.24
C LEU A 223 37.33 -26.53 -10.06
N SER A 224 37.38 -27.01 -8.81
CA SER A 224 37.80 -28.36 -8.49
C SER A 224 36.77 -29.39 -8.95
N LEU A 225 35.52 -29.10 -8.76
CA LEU A 225 34.39 -29.92 -9.19
C LEU A 225 34.28 -29.99 -10.73
N GLN A 226 34.52 -28.87 -11.42
CA GLN A 226 34.60 -28.83 -12.87
C GLN A 226 35.68 -29.79 -13.40
N LYS A 227 36.87 -29.80 -12.79
CA LYS A 227 37.98 -30.69 -13.19
C LYS A 227 37.67 -32.18 -12.92
N ALA A 228 36.89 -32.47 -11.88
CA ALA A 228 36.47 -33.84 -11.54
C ALA A 228 35.29 -34.34 -12.39
N SER A 229 34.57 -33.46 -13.07
CA SER A 229 33.42 -33.79 -13.89
C SER A 229 33.85 -34.76 -15.03
N GLY A 230 33.01 -35.80 -15.28
CA GLY A 230 33.29 -36.82 -16.25
C GLY A 230 34.28 -37.91 -15.81
N THR A 231 34.82 -37.83 -14.59
CA THR A 231 35.69 -38.89 -14.06
C THR A 231 34.88 -39.84 -13.13
N SER A 232 35.46 -41.04 -12.88
CA SER A 232 34.86 -42.01 -11.92
C SER A 232 34.82 -41.52 -10.48
N GLU A 233 35.51 -40.46 -10.14
CA GLU A 233 35.60 -39.82 -8.85
C GLU A 233 34.72 -38.56 -8.72
N ALA A 234 33.89 -38.26 -9.76
CA ALA A 234 33.01 -37.13 -9.75
C ALA A 234 32.02 -37.23 -8.56
N PRO A 235 31.94 -36.24 -7.67
CA PRO A 235 31.08 -36.30 -6.45
C PRO A 235 29.61 -36.50 -6.79
N PHE A 236 29.17 -36.10 -7.99
CA PHE A 236 27.78 -36.13 -8.43
C PHE A 236 27.49 -37.22 -9.47
N ALA A 237 28.34 -38.23 -9.60
CA ALA A 237 28.15 -39.31 -10.56
C ALA A 237 26.80 -40.04 -10.45
N ALA A 238 26.19 -40.05 -9.26
CA ALA A 238 24.86 -40.60 -9.01
C ALA A 238 23.74 -39.86 -9.77
N TYR A 239 23.96 -38.61 -10.17
CA TYR A 239 22.98 -37.78 -10.88
C TYR A 239 23.21 -37.72 -12.40
N GLY A 240 24.23 -38.41 -12.92
CA GLY A 240 24.57 -38.43 -14.33
C GLY A 240 25.84 -37.67 -14.65
N ASP A 241 25.92 -37.12 -15.86
CA ASP A 241 27.02 -36.26 -16.33
C ASP A 241 26.71 -34.82 -15.97
N VAL A 242 27.26 -34.35 -14.83
CA VAL A 242 27.01 -33.00 -14.29
C VAL A 242 28.11 -32.06 -14.72
N SER A 243 27.78 -31.01 -15.48
CA SER A 243 28.70 -29.91 -15.78
C SER A 243 28.34 -28.66 -14.97
N LEU A 244 29.36 -27.96 -14.51
CA LEU A 244 29.23 -26.71 -13.77
C LEU A 244 29.85 -25.58 -14.61
N ARG A 245 29.22 -24.41 -14.67
CA ARG A 245 29.83 -23.24 -15.31
C ARG A 245 29.52 -21.97 -14.55
N PHE A 246 30.45 -21.08 -14.37
CA PHE A 246 30.18 -19.73 -13.90
C PHE A 246 29.27 -19.02 -14.88
N SER A 247 28.17 -18.43 -14.41
CA SER A 247 27.12 -17.94 -15.28
C SER A 247 26.31 -16.80 -14.65
N SER A 248 25.30 -16.36 -15.37
CA SER A 248 24.30 -15.38 -14.96
C SER A 248 22.88 -15.94 -15.19
N TYR A 249 21.87 -15.30 -14.59
CA TYR A 249 20.48 -15.64 -14.88
C TYR A 249 20.10 -15.36 -16.34
N THR A 250 20.66 -14.28 -16.92
CA THR A 250 20.46 -13.96 -18.33
C THR A 250 20.91 -15.11 -19.23
N GLU A 251 22.12 -15.63 -19.05
CA GLU A 251 22.64 -16.77 -19.85
C GLU A 251 21.80 -18.05 -19.65
N PHE A 252 21.32 -18.30 -18.44
CA PHE A 252 20.42 -19.41 -18.18
C PHE A 252 19.09 -19.26 -18.94
N LEU A 253 18.49 -18.07 -18.89
CA LEU A 253 17.21 -17.80 -19.54
C LEU A 253 17.32 -17.78 -21.08
N GLU A 254 18.46 -17.41 -21.63
CA GLU A 254 18.73 -17.49 -23.08
C GLU A 254 18.84 -18.94 -23.55
N ASP A 255 19.44 -19.79 -22.76
CA ASP A 255 19.63 -21.22 -23.05
C ASP A 255 18.41 -22.10 -22.74
N LEU A 256 17.35 -21.51 -22.16
CA LEU A 256 16.15 -22.21 -21.73
C LEU A 256 15.16 -22.39 -22.89
N ASP A 257 14.65 -23.61 -23.08
CA ASP A 257 13.51 -23.85 -23.99
C ASP A 257 12.19 -23.38 -23.34
N LYS A 258 11.87 -22.13 -23.55
CA LYS A 258 10.68 -21.48 -22.98
C LYS A 258 9.36 -22.04 -23.51
N SER A 259 9.37 -22.72 -24.67
CA SER A 259 8.14 -23.22 -25.32
C SER A 259 7.47 -24.38 -24.55
N ARG A 260 8.18 -25.00 -23.62
CA ARG A 260 7.73 -26.16 -22.83
C ARG A 260 7.42 -25.85 -21.38
N LEU A 261 7.54 -24.59 -20.98
CA LEU A 261 7.31 -24.22 -19.60
C LEU A 261 5.81 -24.33 -19.24
N PRO A 262 5.47 -24.91 -18.09
CA PRO A 262 4.09 -24.89 -17.61
C PRO A 262 3.70 -23.46 -17.21
N VAL A 263 2.40 -23.14 -17.32
CA VAL A 263 1.85 -21.89 -16.86
C VAL A 263 1.28 -22.08 -15.47
N ILE A 264 1.69 -21.23 -14.51
CA ILE A 264 1.18 -21.20 -13.13
C ILE A 264 0.55 -19.83 -12.88
N LYS A 265 -0.65 -19.83 -12.28
CA LYS A 265 -1.41 -18.64 -11.93
C LYS A 265 -1.50 -18.49 -10.41
N GLY A 266 -1.81 -17.30 -9.97
CA GLY A 266 -2.14 -16.97 -8.60
C GLY A 266 -0.96 -16.43 -7.79
N PRO A 267 -1.22 -16.07 -6.52
CA PRO A 267 -0.20 -15.61 -5.60
C PRO A 267 0.65 -16.78 -5.08
N PHE A 268 1.83 -16.46 -4.63
CA PHE A 268 2.64 -17.35 -3.80
C PHE A 268 2.62 -16.82 -2.37
N GLU A 269 1.74 -17.35 -1.55
CA GLU A 269 1.47 -16.89 -0.18
C GLU A 269 1.73 -17.99 0.86
N LYS A 270 1.41 -17.73 2.14
CA LYS A 270 1.59 -18.65 3.27
C LYS A 270 3.06 -18.91 3.63
N VAL A 271 3.86 -17.87 3.51
CA VAL A 271 5.24 -17.84 3.96
C VAL A 271 5.37 -16.84 5.07
N ASN A 272 5.87 -17.27 6.24
CA ASN A 272 6.09 -16.38 7.38
C ASN A 272 4.85 -15.52 7.73
N GLU A 273 3.70 -16.18 7.93
CA GLU A 273 2.40 -15.54 8.12
C GLU A 273 2.35 -14.53 9.28
N GLY A 274 3.24 -14.66 10.26
CA GLY A 274 3.38 -13.69 11.34
C GLY A 274 3.79 -12.30 10.87
N CYS A 275 4.45 -12.21 9.73
CA CYS A 275 4.84 -10.94 9.12
C CYS A 275 3.64 -10.10 8.65
N TYR A 276 2.47 -10.72 8.43
CA TYR A 276 1.28 -9.97 8.06
C TYR A 276 0.70 -9.16 9.23
N SER A 277 0.90 -9.62 10.46
CA SER A 277 0.24 -9.09 11.65
C SER A 277 1.14 -8.37 12.65
N ILE A 278 2.43 -8.69 12.68
CA ILE A 278 3.39 -8.11 13.64
C ILE A 278 3.68 -6.63 13.32
N ASP A 279 4.05 -5.89 14.34
CA ASP A 279 4.33 -4.45 14.29
C ASP A 279 3.20 -3.62 13.64
N SER A 280 2.02 -3.79 14.17
CA SER A 280 0.79 -3.15 13.71
C SER A 280 0.87 -1.63 13.69
N TYR A 281 1.65 -1.01 14.59
CA TYR A 281 1.86 0.43 14.61
C TYR A 281 2.65 0.90 13.38
N PHE A 282 3.77 0.24 13.04
CA PHE A 282 4.56 0.56 11.86
C PHE A 282 3.75 0.38 10.58
N LYS A 283 2.98 -0.71 10.48
CA LYS A 283 2.10 -0.99 9.34
C LYS A 283 1.02 0.08 9.13
N SER A 284 0.43 0.57 10.24
CA SER A 284 -0.53 1.69 10.16
C SER A 284 0.15 2.99 9.70
N LEU A 285 1.38 3.22 10.15
CA LEU A 285 2.18 4.39 9.73
C LEU A 285 2.58 4.28 8.25
N ASN A 286 2.94 3.09 7.77
CA ASN A 286 3.20 2.84 6.35
C ASN A 286 1.97 3.17 5.50
N ARG A 287 0.79 2.63 5.85
CA ARG A 287 -0.48 2.94 5.17
C ARG A 287 -0.76 4.44 5.12
N LEU A 288 -0.50 5.14 6.21
CA LEU A 288 -0.66 6.61 6.28
C LEU A 288 0.31 7.34 5.35
N ALA A 289 1.56 6.88 5.27
CA ALA A 289 2.60 7.46 4.43
C ALA A 289 2.29 7.26 2.93
N GLU A 290 1.98 6.03 2.50
CA GLU A 290 1.53 5.70 1.14
C GLU A 290 0.38 6.62 0.72
N ARG A 291 -0.66 6.70 1.54
CA ARG A 291 -1.82 7.55 1.27
C ARG A 291 -1.44 9.01 1.11
N ARG A 292 -0.66 9.58 2.05
CA ARG A 292 -0.29 11.00 2.02
C ARG A 292 0.57 11.36 0.81
N LEU A 293 1.45 10.46 0.38
CA LEU A 293 2.25 10.66 -0.82
C LEU A 293 1.38 10.68 -2.09
N ILE A 294 0.47 9.72 -2.23
CA ILE A 294 -0.50 9.68 -3.35
C ILE A 294 -1.37 10.93 -3.37
N GLU A 295 -1.91 11.35 -2.22
CA GLU A 295 -2.72 12.56 -2.11
C GLU A 295 -1.91 13.83 -2.42
N ALA A 296 -0.63 13.89 -2.03
CA ALA A 296 0.25 15.00 -2.34
C ALA A 296 0.50 15.13 -3.86
N ASP A 297 0.82 14.02 -4.54
CA ASP A 297 0.95 13.99 -6.01
C ASP A 297 -0.33 14.47 -6.71
N CYS A 298 -1.49 14.01 -6.24
CA CYS A 298 -2.79 14.39 -6.78
C CYS A 298 -3.09 15.89 -6.61
N LEU A 299 -2.87 16.42 -5.41
CA LEU A 299 -3.10 17.85 -5.12
C LEU A 299 -2.12 18.76 -5.83
N MET A 300 -0.85 18.38 -5.97
CA MET A 300 0.14 19.08 -6.80
C MET A 300 -0.31 19.15 -8.27
N SER A 301 -0.86 18.06 -8.79
CA SER A 301 -1.40 18.00 -10.14
C SER A 301 -2.62 18.92 -10.31
N MET A 302 -3.51 19.00 -9.30
CA MET A 302 -4.63 19.95 -9.31
C MET A 302 -4.14 21.42 -9.35
N VAL A 303 -3.06 21.76 -8.62
CA VAL A 303 -2.42 23.09 -8.68
C VAL A 303 -1.93 23.39 -10.09
N ALA A 304 -1.26 22.43 -10.72
CA ALA A 304 -0.76 22.60 -12.09
C ALA A 304 -1.90 22.79 -13.11
N CYS A 305 -3.00 22.01 -12.97
CA CYS A 305 -4.20 22.16 -13.80
C CYS A 305 -4.88 23.54 -13.62
N ALA A 306 -4.94 24.06 -12.39
CA ALA A 306 -5.51 25.39 -12.12
C ALA A 306 -4.65 26.51 -12.75
N SER A 307 -3.32 26.41 -12.67
CA SER A 307 -2.39 27.40 -13.22
C SER A 307 -2.43 27.49 -14.75
N THR A 308 -2.58 26.37 -15.45
CA THR A 308 -2.70 26.34 -16.93
C THR A 308 -4.00 26.98 -17.42
N ALA A 309 -5.09 26.85 -16.69
CA ALA A 309 -6.35 27.51 -17.02
C ALA A 309 -6.26 29.03 -16.89
N ALA A 310 -5.56 29.55 -15.88
CA ALA A 310 -5.35 30.97 -15.67
C ALA A 310 -4.48 31.61 -16.80
N CYS A 311 -3.44 30.93 -17.25
CA CYS A 311 -2.61 31.38 -18.38
C CYS A 311 -3.37 31.41 -19.71
N ALA A 312 -4.25 30.45 -19.97
CA ALA A 312 -5.09 30.43 -21.17
C ALA A 312 -6.11 31.57 -21.18
N ALA A 313 -6.70 31.90 -20.03
CA ALA A 313 -7.65 33.01 -19.88
C ALA A 313 -6.97 34.38 -20.09
N THR A 314 -5.73 34.57 -19.61
CA THR A 314 -4.94 35.79 -19.81
C THR A 314 -4.51 35.95 -21.26
N ALA A 315 -4.13 34.90 -21.96
CA ALA A 315 -3.79 34.90 -23.36
C ALA A 315 -4.99 35.28 -24.29
N ALA A 316 -6.20 34.84 -23.89
CA ALA A 316 -7.44 35.19 -24.58
C ALA A 316 -7.86 36.68 -24.36
N CYS A 317 -7.54 37.25 -23.19
CA CYS A 317 -7.80 38.66 -22.90
C CYS A 317 -6.82 39.66 -23.53
N THR A 318 -5.59 39.24 -23.83
CA THR A 318 -4.57 40.15 -24.40
C THR A 318 -4.77 40.48 -25.89
N SER A 319 -5.79 39.90 -26.56
CA SER A 319 -6.12 40.23 -27.94
C SER A 319 -6.99 41.51 -28.11
N THR A 320 -7.44 42.17 -27.02
CA THR A 320 -8.39 43.30 -27.11
C THR A 320 -8.11 44.47 -26.17
N ALA A 321 -6.96 44.61 -25.51
CA ALA A 321 -6.67 45.76 -24.68
C ALA A 321 -5.21 46.22 -24.75
N SER A 322 -4.95 47.44 -25.20
CA SER A 322 -3.64 48.09 -25.09
C SER A 322 -3.33 48.42 -23.63
N CYS A 323 -2.45 47.66 -23.01
CA CYS A 323 -1.93 47.96 -21.67
C CYS A 323 -0.62 48.75 -21.78
N VAL A 324 -0.59 49.89 -21.11
CA VAL A 324 0.57 50.76 -20.91
C VAL A 324 1.62 49.99 -20.10
N PRO A 325 2.91 49.97 -20.52
CA PRO A 325 3.93 49.22 -19.77
C PRO A 325 4.30 49.98 -18.50
N THR A 326 4.26 49.29 -17.38
CA THR A 326 4.88 49.75 -16.13
C THR A 326 6.40 49.57 -16.22
N PRO A 327 7.23 50.49 -15.69
CA PRO A 327 8.68 50.43 -15.87
C PRO A 327 9.30 49.26 -15.09
N ALA A 328 10.18 48.55 -15.78
CA ALA A 328 10.99 47.46 -15.21
C ALA A 328 11.89 48.01 -14.09
N GLY A 329 11.69 47.53 -12.91
CA GLY A 329 12.60 47.69 -11.78
C GLY A 329 13.59 46.54 -11.71
N THR A 330 14.86 46.92 -11.78
CA THR A 330 16.09 46.30 -11.27
C THR A 330 16.36 44.81 -11.54
N SER A 331 17.43 44.58 -12.30
CA SER A 331 18.16 43.34 -12.48
C SER A 331 18.45 42.68 -11.14
N GLY A 332 17.72 41.59 -10.81
CA GLY A 332 18.08 40.65 -9.78
C GLY A 332 18.83 39.48 -10.42
N GLU A 333 19.89 39.06 -9.79
CA GLU A 333 20.70 37.91 -10.12
C GLU A 333 19.82 36.68 -10.43
N GLU A 334 20.03 36.09 -11.59
CA GLU A 334 19.51 34.77 -11.91
C GLU A 334 20.08 33.78 -10.89
N SER A 335 19.30 33.45 -9.87
CA SER A 335 19.61 32.35 -9.01
C SER A 335 19.65 31.07 -9.85
N SER A 336 20.71 30.29 -9.75
CA SER A 336 20.93 28.99 -10.37
C SER A 336 20.01 27.87 -9.81
N ALA A 337 18.90 28.25 -9.20
CA ALA A 337 17.85 27.37 -8.71
C ALA A 337 16.88 27.09 -9.84
N GLY A 338 16.77 25.85 -10.28
CA GLY A 338 15.77 25.37 -11.24
C GLY A 338 14.33 25.76 -10.85
N PRO A 339 13.37 25.64 -11.77
CA PRO A 339 11.98 26.00 -11.53
C PRO A 339 11.44 25.39 -10.23
N GLU A 340 10.55 26.12 -9.53
CA GLU A 340 10.01 25.68 -8.22
C GLU A 340 9.38 24.28 -8.26
N TRP A 341 8.79 23.89 -9.40
CA TRP A 341 8.21 22.56 -9.56
C TRP A 341 9.27 21.45 -9.58
N MET A 342 10.49 21.68 -10.13
CA MET A 342 11.58 20.70 -10.10
C MET A 342 12.01 20.39 -8.66
N LYS A 343 12.07 21.41 -7.81
CA LYS A 343 12.41 21.22 -6.39
C LYS A 343 11.34 20.41 -5.65
N GLN A 344 10.07 20.64 -5.98
CA GLN A 344 8.96 19.87 -5.38
C GLN A 344 8.95 18.42 -5.87
N THR A 345 9.30 18.17 -7.13
CA THR A 345 9.43 16.80 -7.67
C THR A 345 10.57 16.05 -7.00
N GLU A 346 11.73 16.69 -6.79
CA GLU A 346 12.85 16.09 -6.06
C GLU A 346 12.51 15.80 -4.58
N GLU A 347 11.80 16.74 -3.91
CA GLU A 347 11.32 16.52 -2.54
C GLU A 347 10.37 15.30 -2.47
N MET A 348 9.46 15.17 -3.43
CA MET A 348 8.54 14.02 -3.53
C MET A 348 9.30 12.70 -3.80
N GLU A 349 10.27 12.70 -4.72
CA GLU A 349 11.09 11.51 -4.99
C GLU A 349 11.83 11.05 -3.73
N ASN A 350 12.43 11.97 -2.98
CA ASN A 350 13.14 11.65 -1.73
C ASN A 350 12.19 11.08 -0.67
N LEU A 351 10.98 11.61 -0.55
CA LEU A 351 9.96 11.07 0.37
C LEU A 351 9.51 9.66 -0.07
N TRP A 352 9.28 9.45 -1.37
CA TRP A 352 8.98 8.13 -1.92
C TRP A 352 10.15 7.16 -1.68
N LYS A 353 11.39 7.51 -1.98
CA LYS A 353 12.56 6.66 -1.75
C LYS A 353 12.71 6.28 -0.26
N THR A 354 12.40 7.20 0.65
CA THR A 354 12.38 6.89 2.09
C THR A 354 11.28 5.90 2.46
N LEU A 355 10.09 6.01 1.87
CA LEU A 355 9.03 5.01 2.02
C LEU A 355 9.51 3.66 1.50
N LEU A 356 9.99 3.60 0.25
CA LEU A 356 10.42 2.39 -0.43
C LEU A 356 11.56 1.67 0.30
N PHE A 357 12.46 2.41 0.94
CA PHE A 357 13.48 1.86 1.82
C PHE A 357 12.86 1.11 3.01
N ASN A 358 11.84 1.69 3.62
CA ASN A 358 11.16 1.12 4.78
C ASN A 358 10.13 0.03 4.44
N GLU A 359 9.81 -0.15 3.15
CA GLU A 359 9.05 -1.29 2.65
C GLU A 359 9.92 -2.51 2.30
N PHE A 360 11.21 -2.46 2.62
CA PHE A 360 12.09 -3.62 2.60
C PHE A 360 11.48 -4.78 3.40
N HIS A 361 11.66 -6.01 2.92
CA HIS A 361 10.89 -7.17 3.41
C HIS A 361 11.04 -7.44 4.90
N ASP A 362 12.19 -7.19 5.52
CA ASP A 362 12.37 -7.33 6.97
C ASP A 362 11.79 -6.15 7.76
N THR A 363 11.88 -4.93 7.25
CA THR A 363 11.29 -3.76 7.93
C THR A 363 9.76 -3.83 7.87
N MET A 364 9.20 -4.02 6.69
CA MET A 364 7.74 -4.14 6.50
C MET A 364 7.21 -5.43 7.14
N GLY A 365 7.98 -6.51 7.08
CA GLY A 365 7.70 -7.78 7.74
C GLY A 365 7.73 -7.71 9.27
N GLY A 366 8.36 -6.68 9.86
CA GLY A 366 8.50 -6.51 11.31
C GLY A 366 9.51 -7.46 11.94
N THR A 367 10.50 -7.88 11.16
CA THR A 367 11.52 -8.87 11.54
C THR A 367 12.88 -8.24 11.84
N THR A 368 12.95 -6.93 12.02
CA THR A 368 14.15 -6.19 12.40
C THR A 368 14.35 -6.09 13.91
N ILE A 369 15.57 -5.73 14.34
CA ILE A 369 15.84 -5.36 15.73
C ILE A 369 15.09 -4.08 16.12
N LYS A 370 14.82 -3.90 17.41
CA LYS A 370 14.08 -2.75 17.91
C LYS A 370 14.67 -1.41 17.49
N GLN A 371 15.99 -1.27 17.51
CA GLN A 371 16.68 -0.02 17.17
C GLN A 371 16.43 0.37 15.71
N ALA A 372 16.53 -0.58 14.79
CA ALA A 372 16.24 -0.37 13.37
C ALA A 372 14.75 0.00 13.16
N ARG A 373 13.85 -0.66 13.87
CA ARG A 373 12.42 -0.34 13.85
C ARG A 373 12.12 1.07 14.37
N GLU A 374 12.78 1.52 15.45
CA GLU A 374 12.60 2.87 15.98
C GLU A 374 13.06 3.92 14.97
N GLU A 375 14.13 3.67 14.26
CA GLU A 375 14.60 4.52 13.16
C GLU A 375 13.63 4.52 11.98
N ALA A 376 13.12 3.37 11.57
CA ALA A 376 12.11 3.25 10.53
C ALA A 376 10.86 4.08 10.87
N ILE A 377 10.40 4.09 12.11
CA ILE A 377 9.29 4.93 12.57
C ILE A 377 9.62 6.42 12.44
N MET A 378 10.84 6.85 12.80
CA MET A 378 11.25 8.25 12.65
C MET A 378 11.27 8.66 11.18
N GLN A 379 11.83 7.83 10.31
CA GLN A 379 11.87 8.06 8.86
C GLN A 379 10.45 8.15 8.27
N MET A 380 9.58 7.19 8.59
CA MET A 380 8.20 7.17 8.09
C MET A 380 7.35 8.32 8.65
N SER A 381 7.59 8.75 9.89
CA SER A 381 6.99 9.95 10.45
C SER A 381 7.43 11.20 9.69
N GLY A 382 8.70 11.24 9.28
CA GLY A 382 9.26 12.27 8.39
C GLY A 382 8.56 12.30 7.04
N VAL A 383 8.33 11.14 6.42
CA VAL A 383 7.55 11.01 5.16
C VAL A 383 6.13 11.57 5.34
N CYS A 384 5.45 11.14 6.41
CA CYS A 384 4.11 11.64 6.71
C CYS A 384 4.05 13.16 6.89
N ALA A 385 5.03 13.73 7.57
CA ALA A 385 5.11 15.18 7.81
C ALA A 385 5.45 15.95 6.52
N GLY A 386 6.41 15.48 5.73
CA GLY A 386 6.80 16.07 4.46
C GLY A 386 5.66 16.06 3.44
N ALA A 387 5.03 14.91 3.22
CA ALA A 387 3.88 14.81 2.34
C ALA A 387 2.69 15.65 2.85
N GLY A 388 2.46 15.70 4.16
CA GLY A 388 1.45 16.56 4.78
C GLY A 388 1.70 18.05 4.53
N LYS A 389 2.96 18.50 4.60
CA LYS A 389 3.35 19.88 4.25
C LYS A 389 3.07 20.19 2.78
N ILE A 390 3.45 19.31 1.86
CA ILE A 390 3.22 19.48 0.43
C ILE A 390 1.71 19.55 0.15
N LYS A 391 0.90 18.67 0.72
CA LYS A 391 -0.57 18.71 0.64
C LYS A 391 -1.13 20.07 1.10
N ALA A 392 -0.74 20.52 2.28
CA ALA A 392 -1.22 21.77 2.85
C ALA A 392 -0.88 22.97 1.95
N LEU A 393 0.35 23.02 1.41
CA LEU A 393 0.76 24.07 0.49
C LEU A 393 0.01 24.01 -0.84
N ALA A 394 -0.25 22.81 -1.37
CA ALA A 394 -1.03 22.64 -2.59
C ALA A 394 -2.48 23.10 -2.40
N ILE A 395 -3.13 22.75 -1.30
CA ILE A 395 -4.48 23.22 -0.93
C ILE A 395 -4.49 24.74 -0.84
N GLN A 396 -3.55 25.38 -0.15
CA GLN A 396 -3.44 26.82 -0.04
C GLN A 396 -3.27 27.50 -1.41
N LYS A 397 -2.44 26.93 -2.30
CA LYS A 397 -2.25 27.48 -3.67
C LYS A 397 -3.56 27.42 -4.48
N ILE A 398 -4.33 26.33 -4.37
CA ILE A 398 -5.62 26.22 -5.06
C ILE A 398 -6.61 27.25 -4.49
N VAL A 399 -6.75 27.31 -3.18
CA VAL A 399 -7.73 28.19 -2.51
C VAL A 399 -7.40 29.67 -2.76
N ASN A 400 -6.14 30.07 -2.72
CA ASN A 400 -5.73 31.44 -3.04
C ASN A 400 -6.07 31.88 -4.47
N GLY A 401 -6.25 30.96 -5.40
CA GLY A 401 -6.74 31.23 -6.76
C GLY A 401 -8.24 31.48 -6.82
N LEU A 402 -9.01 31.06 -5.83
CA LEU A 402 -10.47 31.17 -5.79
C LEU A 402 -10.88 32.51 -5.18
N SER A 403 -11.93 33.13 -5.70
CA SER A 403 -12.60 34.23 -5.00
C SER A 403 -13.52 33.66 -3.93
N THR A 404 -13.12 33.76 -2.70
CA THR A 404 -13.92 33.34 -1.54
C THR A 404 -14.69 34.50 -0.90
N LEU A 405 -14.79 35.65 -1.61
CA LEU A 405 -15.60 36.81 -1.16
C LEU A 405 -17.07 36.41 -0.97
N GLY A 406 -17.71 36.97 0.04
CA GLY A 406 -19.10 36.72 0.37
C GLY A 406 -19.35 36.77 1.89
N GLU A 407 -20.61 36.60 2.27
CA GLU A 407 -20.98 36.55 3.68
C GLU A 407 -20.47 35.26 4.35
N GLY A 408 -19.96 35.38 5.57
CA GLY A 408 -19.52 34.27 6.39
C GLY A 408 -18.12 33.75 6.05
N PHE A 409 -17.80 32.55 6.55
CA PHE A 409 -16.49 31.93 6.41
C PHE A 409 -16.53 30.81 5.39
N PRO A 410 -15.62 30.79 4.39
CA PRO A 410 -15.52 29.71 3.43
C PRO A 410 -14.88 28.47 4.11
N LEU A 411 -15.39 27.31 3.70
CA LEU A 411 -14.89 26.00 4.03
C LEU A 411 -14.69 25.24 2.74
N VAL A 412 -13.47 25.05 2.32
CA VAL A 412 -13.14 24.37 1.07
C VAL A 412 -12.83 22.92 1.33
N LEU A 413 -13.59 22.02 0.71
CA LEU A 413 -13.44 20.58 0.82
C LEU A 413 -12.80 20.04 -0.46
N PHE A 414 -11.89 19.07 -0.32
CA PHE A 414 -11.16 18.46 -1.44
C PHE A 414 -11.38 16.95 -1.46
N ASN A 415 -11.51 16.40 -2.65
CA ASN A 415 -11.58 14.98 -2.93
C ASN A 415 -10.49 14.59 -3.92
N THR A 416 -9.66 13.64 -3.59
CA THR A 416 -8.60 13.07 -4.45
C THR A 416 -8.98 11.71 -5.05
N ASP A 417 -10.24 11.29 -4.95
CA ASP A 417 -10.74 10.05 -5.55
C ASP A 417 -11.35 10.30 -6.93
N SER A 418 -11.34 9.26 -7.77
CA SER A 418 -11.99 9.26 -9.09
C SER A 418 -13.51 9.27 -9.07
N GLN A 419 -14.10 8.96 -7.92
CA GLN A 419 -15.54 9.00 -7.71
C GLN A 419 -15.93 10.24 -6.90
N PRO A 420 -17.07 10.85 -7.14
CA PRO A 420 -17.57 11.92 -6.29
C PRO A 420 -17.71 11.43 -4.83
N TYR A 421 -17.33 12.26 -3.89
CA TYR A 421 -17.56 12.02 -2.48
C TYR A 421 -18.95 12.53 -2.11
N ASP A 422 -19.82 11.67 -1.65
CA ASP A 422 -21.18 12.00 -1.20
C ASP A 422 -21.46 11.31 0.13
N ASP A 423 -20.82 11.81 1.19
CA ASP A 423 -20.86 11.20 2.51
C ASP A 423 -20.61 12.26 3.60
N TYR A 424 -20.46 11.81 4.86
CA TYR A 424 -20.25 12.67 6.01
C TYR A 424 -18.84 13.22 6.09
N VAL A 425 -18.76 14.50 6.38
CA VAL A 425 -17.52 15.25 6.60
C VAL A 425 -17.52 15.80 8.01
N GLU A 426 -16.44 15.59 8.73
CA GLU A 426 -16.16 16.23 10.01
C GLU A 426 -15.18 17.38 9.80
N THR A 427 -15.55 18.55 10.31
CA THR A 427 -14.70 19.74 10.27
C THR A 427 -14.60 20.39 11.62
N GLU A 428 -13.48 21.04 11.88
CA GLU A 428 -13.27 21.83 13.06
C GLU A 428 -13.28 23.32 12.65
N LEU A 429 -14.23 24.07 13.20
CA LEU A 429 -14.32 25.51 13.00
C LEU A 429 -13.79 26.23 14.21
N GLU A 430 -13.03 27.27 13.97
CA GLU A 430 -12.39 28.05 15.01
C GLU A 430 -13.40 28.82 15.90
N TRP A 431 -12.89 29.33 17.00
CA TRP A 431 -13.57 30.09 18.07
C TRP A 431 -14.35 31.34 17.66
N PHE A 432 -14.19 31.82 16.42
CA PHE A 432 -14.99 32.92 15.84
C PHE A 432 -16.47 32.60 15.72
N CYS A 433 -16.83 31.33 15.75
CA CYS A 433 -18.20 30.86 15.55
C CYS A 433 -18.96 30.66 16.86
N GLN A 434 -19.02 31.69 17.73
CA GLN A 434 -19.83 31.67 18.95
C GLN A 434 -21.33 31.89 18.68
N ALA A 435 -21.66 32.50 17.58
CA ALA A 435 -23.04 32.72 17.18
C ALA A 435 -23.69 31.45 16.59
N PRO A 436 -25.02 31.37 16.59
CA PRO A 436 -25.75 30.42 15.79
C PRO A 436 -25.32 30.55 14.34
N LEU A 437 -25.07 29.42 13.68
CA LEU A 437 -24.60 29.36 12.32
C LEU A 437 -25.58 28.63 11.42
N LYS A 438 -25.60 29.01 10.16
CA LYS A 438 -26.12 28.23 9.02
C LYS A 438 -24.94 27.72 8.25
N LEU A 439 -25.05 26.47 7.72
CA LEU A 439 -24.12 25.92 6.77
C LEU A 439 -24.76 25.92 5.38
N LEU A 440 -24.08 26.53 4.41
CA LEU A 440 -24.47 26.56 3.02
C LEU A 440 -23.55 25.66 2.19
N ASP A 441 -24.15 24.88 1.27
CA ASP A 441 -23.38 24.09 0.31
C ASP A 441 -22.80 24.95 -0.82
N ALA A 442 -22.16 24.31 -1.81
CA ALA A 442 -21.52 24.98 -2.94
C ALA A 442 -22.53 25.74 -3.86
N ASP A 443 -23.81 25.40 -3.82
CA ASP A 443 -24.88 26.05 -4.56
C ASP A 443 -25.56 27.16 -3.73
N GLY A 444 -25.10 27.38 -2.51
CA GLY A 444 -25.64 28.38 -1.58
C GLY A 444 -26.91 27.93 -0.85
N LYS A 445 -27.27 26.65 -0.91
CA LYS A 445 -28.41 26.07 -0.23
C LYS A 445 -28.04 25.75 1.22
N GLU A 446 -28.94 26.07 2.16
CA GLU A 446 -28.78 25.69 3.55
C GLU A 446 -28.90 24.17 3.72
N ILE A 447 -27.88 23.56 4.36
CA ILE A 447 -27.85 22.14 4.68
C ILE A 447 -27.78 21.91 6.18
N PRO A 448 -28.30 20.77 6.67
CA PRO A 448 -28.24 20.44 8.09
C PRO A 448 -26.81 20.04 8.49
N TYR A 449 -26.44 20.38 9.70
CA TYR A 449 -25.22 19.94 10.35
C TYR A 449 -25.46 19.58 11.80
N GLN A 450 -24.59 18.83 12.41
CA GLN A 450 -24.65 18.44 13.81
C GLN A 450 -23.35 18.81 14.49
N ARG A 451 -23.45 19.39 15.66
CA ARG A 451 -22.30 19.60 16.54
C ARG A 451 -21.93 18.29 17.22
N ILE A 452 -20.65 17.94 17.21
CA ILE A 452 -20.16 16.69 17.75
C ILE A 452 -19.21 16.91 18.91
N HIS A 453 -18.95 15.84 19.66
CA HIS A 453 -17.99 15.84 20.75
C HIS A 453 -16.58 16.10 20.19
N THR A 454 -15.81 16.92 20.91
CA THR A 454 -14.39 17.17 20.57
C THR A 454 -13.50 16.65 21.68
N ASP A 455 -12.50 15.91 21.34
CA ASP A 455 -11.49 15.38 22.27
C ASP A 455 -10.56 16.48 22.78
N ALA A 456 -10.37 17.55 22.02
CA ALA A 456 -9.57 18.70 22.41
C ALA A 456 -10.28 19.49 23.52
N LYS A 457 -9.97 19.20 24.78
CA LYS A 457 -10.51 19.89 25.96
C LYS A 457 -9.81 21.22 26.24
N VAL A 458 -9.56 22.04 25.26
CA VAL A 458 -9.16 23.42 25.50
C VAL A 458 -10.40 24.20 25.91
N ARG A 459 -10.70 24.16 27.17
CA ARG A 459 -11.74 25.02 27.79
C ARG A 459 -11.16 26.39 28.08
N HIS A 460 -11.39 27.32 27.20
CA HIS A 460 -11.27 28.73 27.57
C HIS A 460 -12.64 29.20 28.03
N THR A 461 -12.74 29.60 29.27
CA THR A 461 -14.00 29.96 29.94
C THR A 461 -14.72 31.15 29.28
N THR A 462 -13.99 31.99 28.54
CA THR A 462 -14.51 33.20 27.87
C THR A 462 -14.75 33.04 26.38
N LEU A 463 -14.03 32.15 25.68
CA LEU A 463 -14.05 32.08 24.22
C LEU A 463 -14.60 30.76 23.63
N GLY A 464 -15.05 29.82 24.45
CA GLY A 464 -15.84 28.66 24.01
C GLY A 464 -15.11 27.52 23.36
N GLY A 465 -13.80 27.58 23.12
CA GLY A 465 -12.99 26.50 22.54
C GLY A 465 -13.32 26.14 21.08
N ARG A 466 -12.57 25.21 20.54
CA ARG A 466 -12.79 24.66 19.21
C ARG A 466 -14.08 23.84 19.13
N ARG A 467 -14.77 23.87 17.97
CA ARG A 467 -16.05 23.20 17.76
C ARG A 467 -15.95 22.31 16.54
N ARG A 468 -16.28 21.04 16.69
CA ARG A 468 -16.38 20.09 15.58
C ARG A 468 -17.82 19.92 15.15
N PHE A 469 -18.00 19.76 13.87
CA PHE A 469 -19.28 19.57 13.21
C PHE A 469 -19.20 18.39 12.24
N VAL A 470 -20.31 17.68 12.11
CA VAL A 470 -20.52 16.69 11.06
C VAL A 470 -21.68 17.11 10.18
N PHE A 471 -21.54 16.96 8.89
CA PHE A 471 -22.58 17.21 7.89
C PHE A 471 -22.35 16.35 6.66
N ARG A 472 -23.35 16.14 5.85
CA ARG A 472 -23.20 15.46 4.58
C ARG A 472 -22.71 16.44 3.52
N ALA A 473 -21.64 16.09 2.81
CA ALA A 473 -21.08 16.90 1.74
C ALA A 473 -21.06 16.17 0.41
N HIS A 474 -21.22 16.93 -0.66
CA HIS A 474 -20.95 16.49 -2.02
C HIS A 474 -19.68 17.18 -2.52
N ILE A 475 -18.65 16.41 -2.89
CA ILE A 475 -17.40 16.94 -3.43
C ILE A 475 -17.14 16.25 -4.78
N PRO A 476 -16.99 16.98 -5.89
CA PRO A 476 -16.74 16.39 -7.19
C PRO A 476 -15.53 15.46 -7.18
N ALA A 477 -15.51 14.47 -8.08
CA ALA A 477 -14.37 13.60 -8.31
C ALA A 477 -13.13 14.41 -8.63
N PHE A 478 -12.00 14.07 -8.02
CA PHE A 478 -10.72 14.75 -8.22
C PHE A 478 -10.89 16.28 -8.25
N GLY A 479 -11.43 16.84 -7.16
CA GLY A 479 -11.86 18.22 -7.18
C GLY A 479 -12.09 18.84 -5.82
N PHE A 480 -12.79 19.96 -5.84
CA PHE A 480 -13.15 20.69 -4.61
C PHE A 480 -14.57 21.24 -4.66
N ALA A 481 -15.10 21.56 -3.46
CA ALA A 481 -16.35 22.30 -3.27
C ALA A 481 -16.21 23.32 -2.13
N VAL A 482 -16.75 24.51 -2.32
CA VAL A 482 -16.70 25.64 -1.35
C VAL A 482 -18.01 25.70 -0.62
N TYR A 483 -18.01 25.35 0.64
CA TYR A 483 -19.08 25.50 1.60
C TYR A 483 -18.93 26.82 2.37
N ARG A 484 -19.99 27.29 3.06
CA ARG A 484 -19.91 28.50 3.86
C ARG A 484 -20.65 28.37 5.18
N THR A 485 -20.05 28.89 6.24
CA THR A 485 -20.75 29.09 7.51
C THR A 485 -21.15 30.56 7.60
N VAL A 486 -22.42 30.84 7.72
CA VAL A 486 -22.94 32.20 7.87
C VAL A 486 -23.63 32.37 9.22
N LYS A 487 -23.63 33.59 9.73
CA LYS A 487 -24.31 33.92 10.98
C LYS A 487 -25.83 33.71 10.81
N ALA A 488 -26.46 33.09 11.78
CA ALA A 488 -27.90 32.89 11.80
C ALA A 488 -28.56 33.68 12.95
N GLU A 489 -29.85 34.03 12.78
CA GLU A 489 -30.66 34.53 13.88
C GLU A 489 -30.93 33.38 14.85
N PRO A 490 -30.93 33.63 16.19
CA PRO A 490 -31.09 32.59 17.23
C PRO A 490 -32.34 31.71 17.05
N ALA A 491 -33.41 32.24 16.51
CA ALA A 491 -34.69 31.54 16.32
C ALA A 491 -34.71 30.59 15.10
N LEU A 492 -33.72 30.71 14.17
CA LEU A 492 -33.63 29.94 12.92
C LEU A 492 -32.55 28.85 12.97
N CYS A 493 -31.80 28.77 14.07
CA CYS A 493 -30.85 27.69 14.22
C CYS A 493 -31.56 26.36 14.32
N CYS A 494 -31.26 25.46 13.36
CA CYS A 494 -31.50 24.06 13.60
C CYS A 494 -30.85 23.69 14.91
N ASN A 495 -31.62 23.17 15.86
CA ASN A 495 -31.10 22.76 17.17
C ASN A 495 -30.06 21.66 16.98
N ASN A 496 -28.80 22.09 16.93
CA ASN A 496 -27.65 21.19 16.75
C ASN A 496 -27.05 20.90 18.13
N HIS A 497 -27.92 20.63 19.09
CA HIS A 497 -27.46 20.16 20.38
C HIS A 497 -27.19 18.67 20.28
N MET A 498 -26.08 18.27 20.82
CA MET A 498 -25.81 16.92 21.23
C MET A 498 -26.74 16.60 22.38
N GLU A 499 -27.95 16.09 22.10
CA GLU A 499 -28.88 15.64 23.14
C GLU A 499 -28.46 14.24 23.57
N ILE A 500 -27.96 14.11 24.77
CA ILE A 500 -27.71 12.84 25.43
C ILE A 500 -28.96 12.48 26.22
N ASP A 501 -30.04 12.14 25.52
CA ASP A 501 -31.32 11.90 26.14
C ASP A 501 -31.57 10.48 26.63
N ASN A 502 -30.73 9.52 26.22
CA ASN A 502 -30.92 8.13 26.64
C ASN A 502 -29.59 7.39 26.79
N PRO A 503 -29.01 7.36 28.01
CA PRO A 503 -27.77 6.62 28.25
C PRO A 503 -27.94 5.09 28.11
N ALA A 504 -29.17 4.57 28.04
CA ALA A 504 -29.46 3.15 27.99
C ALA A 504 -29.76 2.63 26.57
N ALA A 505 -29.70 3.46 25.54
CA ALA A 505 -29.96 2.99 24.19
C ALA A 505 -28.80 2.11 23.69
N ASN A 506 -29.09 0.85 23.45
CA ASN A 506 -28.18 -0.15 22.93
C ASN A 506 -28.38 -0.42 21.43
N VAL A 507 -28.98 0.53 20.72
CA VAL A 507 -29.29 0.40 19.27
C VAL A 507 -28.86 1.66 18.55
N LEU A 508 -28.23 1.48 17.41
CA LEU A 508 -28.04 2.48 16.35
C LEU A 508 -28.88 2.04 15.16
N GLU A 509 -29.72 2.92 14.64
CA GLU A 509 -30.64 2.55 13.57
C GLU A 509 -30.95 3.76 12.67
N ASN A 510 -30.98 3.48 11.35
CA ASN A 510 -31.47 4.40 10.33
C ASN A 510 -32.35 3.64 9.33
N ASP A 511 -32.67 4.24 8.18
CA ASP A 511 -33.51 3.61 7.16
C ASP A 511 -32.86 2.39 6.48
N PHE A 512 -31.54 2.23 6.58
CA PHE A 512 -30.75 1.25 5.83
C PHE A 512 -30.22 0.11 6.69
N ILE A 513 -29.73 0.41 7.88
CA ILE A 513 -29.13 -0.60 8.77
C ILE A 513 -29.60 -0.43 10.21
N ARG A 514 -29.52 -1.53 10.96
CA ARG A 514 -29.76 -1.58 12.41
C ARG A 514 -28.65 -2.37 13.08
N ALA A 515 -27.98 -1.76 14.04
CA ALA A 515 -26.94 -2.35 14.87
C ALA A 515 -27.41 -2.44 16.33
N GLU A 516 -27.34 -3.64 16.91
CA GLU A 516 -27.79 -3.88 18.28
C GLU A 516 -26.64 -4.37 19.17
N PHE A 517 -26.55 -3.86 20.40
CA PHE A 517 -25.49 -4.15 21.34
C PHE A 517 -26.05 -4.84 22.60
N ASP A 518 -25.33 -5.83 23.08
CA ASP A 518 -25.62 -6.47 24.37
C ASP A 518 -25.26 -5.56 25.52
N THR A 519 -26.19 -5.30 26.41
CA THR A 519 -26.00 -4.34 27.52
C THR A 519 -25.11 -4.86 28.66
N GLN A 520 -24.82 -6.16 28.71
CA GLN A 520 -23.99 -6.77 29.75
C GLN A 520 -22.53 -6.85 29.32
N THR A 521 -22.29 -7.04 28.03
CA THR A 521 -20.95 -7.23 27.48
C THR A 521 -20.47 -6.05 26.63
N GLY A 522 -21.40 -5.22 26.14
CA GLY A 522 -21.10 -4.17 25.15
C GLY A 522 -20.85 -4.68 23.73
N ALA A 523 -20.97 -5.96 23.51
CA ALA A 523 -20.70 -6.58 22.21
C ALA A 523 -21.78 -6.23 21.18
N LEU A 524 -21.38 -5.97 19.94
CA LEU A 524 -22.28 -5.89 18.80
C LEU A 524 -22.81 -7.31 18.52
N VAL A 525 -24.13 -7.50 18.63
CA VAL A 525 -24.79 -8.83 18.55
C VAL A 525 -25.59 -9.02 17.29
N SER A 526 -25.97 -7.94 16.63
CA SER A 526 -26.73 -7.96 15.37
C SER A 526 -26.36 -6.75 14.52
N LEU A 527 -26.20 -6.98 13.22
CA LEU A 527 -25.96 -5.93 12.23
C LEU A 527 -26.77 -6.26 10.97
N VAL A 528 -27.93 -5.63 10.86
CA VAL A 528 -28.95 -5.91 9.86
C VAL A 528 -28.92 -4.89 8.75
N GLU A 529 -28.83 -5.35 7.50
CA GLU A 529 -29.20 -4.56 6.32
C GLU A 529 -30.72 -4.62 6.14
N LYS A 530 -31.42 -3.48 6.17
CA LYS A 530 -32.88 -3.36 6.12
C LYS A 530 -33.42 -3.30 4.68
N THR A 531 -32.62 -2.87 3.73
CA THR A 531 -33.02 -2.65 2.34
C THR A 531 -32.78 -3.90 1.50
N PHE A 532 -33.65 -4.89 1.68
CA PHE A 532 -33.64 -6.09 0.85
C PHE A 532 -34.90 -6.11 -0.03
N PRO A 533 -34.82 -5.83 -1.34
CA PRO A 533 -36.00 -5.49 -2.16
C PRO A 533 -36.89 -6.64 -2.58
N GLU A 534 -36.54 -7.91 -2.45
CA GLU A 534 -37.21 -8.95 -3.25
C GLU A 534 -37.72 -10.22 -2.54
N ASN A 535 -37.63 -10.30 -1.22
CA ASN A 535 -38.27 -11.45 -0.54
C ASN A 535 -39.42 -10.97 0.36
N GLU A 536 -40.60 -11.10 -0.12
CA GLU A 536 -41.86 -10.92 0.65
C GLU A 536 -41.75 -11.75 1.96
N GLY A 537 -41.50 -11.07 3.07
CA GLY A 537 -41.54 -11.65 4.40
C GLY A 537 -40.24 -11.69 5.20
N MET A 538 -39.10 -11.16 4.71
CA MET A 538 -37.89 -11.00 5.53
C MET A 538 -37.71 -9.53 5.95
N GLU A 539 -37.58 -9.33 7.26
CA GLU A 539 -37.30 -8.00 7.87
C GLU A 539 -35.85 -7.50 7.67
N GLY A 540 -35.07 -8.00 6.67
CA GLY A 540 -33.68 -7.66 6.40
C GLY A 540 -32.71 -8.84 6.51
N TYR A 541 -31.44 -8.60 6.23
CA TYR A 541 -30.36 -9.58 6.35
C TYR A 541 -29.46 -9.24 7.53
N ASP A 542 -29.38 -10.11 8.54
CA ASP A 542 -28.41 -9.99 9.63
C ASP A 542 -27.09 -10.66 9.23
N ALA A 543 -26.02 -9.85 9.11
CA ALA A 543 -24.70 -10.33 8.76
C ALA A 543 -23.99 -11.06 9.92
N LEU A 544 -24.48 -10.93 11.15
CA LEU A 544 -23.92 -11.59 12.34
C LEU A 544 -24.78 -12.77 12.78
N LYS A 545 -24.11 -13.85 13.17
CA LYS A 545 -24.74 -15.08 13.72
C LYS A 545 -24.38 -15.28 15.19
N GLY A 546 -24.03 -14.19 15.88
CA GLY A 546 -23.65 -14.19 17.29
C GLY A 546 -22.94 -12.89 17.67
N ALA A 547 -22.47 -12.80 18.91
CA ALA A 547 -21.81 -11.62 19.43
C ALA A 547 -20.38 -11.47 18.88
N CYS A 548 -20.06 -10.26 18.39
CA CYS A 548 -18.68 -9.84 18.12
C CYS A 548 -17.86 -9.82 19.42
N SER A 549 -16.58 -10.15 19.34
CA SER A 549 -15.72 -10.19 20.52
C SER A 549 -14.28 -9.85 20.19
N ILE A 550 -13.55 -9.37 21.16
CA ILE A 550 -12.10 -9.32 21.12
C ILE A 550 -11.57 -10.60 21.76
N ARG A 551 -10.94 -11.44 20.93
CA ARG A 551 -10.35 -12.71 21.35
C ARG A 551 -8.92 -12.50 21.79
N VAL A 552 -8.53 -13.19 22.84
CA VAL A 552 -7.18 -13.15 23.40
C VAL A 552 -6.52 -14.52 23.21
N TYR A 553 -5.40 -14.53 22.49
CA TYR A 553 -4.61 -15.72 22.25
C TYR A 553 -3.24 -15.60 22.93
N ARG A 554 -2.77 -16.68 23.53
CA ARG A 554 -1.37 -16.83 23.91
C ARG A 554 -0.61 -17.17 22.63
N ASP A 555 0.38 -16.35 22.28
CA ASP A 555 1.18 -16.53 21.06
C ASP A 555 2.67 -16.44 21.39
N GLU A 556 3.31 -17.60 21.49
CA GLU A 556 4.74 -17.74 21.78
C GLU A 556 5.58 -17.97 20.51
N ARG A 557 5.02 -17.66 19.33
CA ARG A 557 5.76 -17.73 18.07
C ARG A 557 6.69 -16.52 17.92
N ASP A 558 7.73 -16.70 17.09
CA ASP A 558 8.64 -15.60 16.74
C ASP A 558 7.98 -14.53 15.87
N ALA A 559 8.77 -13.52 15.46
CA ALA A 559 8.30 -12.44 14.61
C ALA A 559 7.73 -12.95 13.28
N TRP A 560 8.34 -13.95 12.68
CA TRP A 560 7.88 -14.56 11.42
C TRP A 560 6.59 -15.38 11.57
N GLY A 561 6.26 -15.80 12.79
CA GLY A 561 5.03 -16.55 13.07
C GLY A 561 5.05 -18.01 12.59
N GLY A 562 6.18 -18.48 12.09
CA GLY A 562 6.31 -19.67 11.29
C GLY A 562 7.06 -20.86 11.88
N LEU A 563 7.33 -20.95 13.17
CA LEU A 563 8.13 -22.04 13.67
C LEU A 563 7.34 -23.28 14.04
N GLN A 564 7.48 -24.29 13.17
CA GLN A 564 7.41 -25.73 13.44
C GLN A 564 6.35 -26.15 14.48
N GLY A 565 5.07 -25.99 14.16
CA GLY A 565 3.99 -26.60 14.91
C GLY A 565 3.60 -25.89 16.21
N ARG A 566 4.19 -24.75 16.54
CA ARG A 566 3.70 -23.90 17.60
C ARG A 566 2.54 -23.08 17.07
N ARG A 567 1.34 -23.40 17.52
CA ARG A 567 0.12 -22.64 17.27
C ARG A 567 -0.08 -21.65 18.41
N TYR A 568 -0.75 -20.54 18.12
CA TYR A 568 -1.32 -19.72 19.16
C TYR A 568 -2.50 -20.47 19.82
N GLU A 569 -2.64 -20.34 21.13
CA GLU A 569 -3.74 -20.95 21.90
C GLU A 569 -4.75 -19.89 22.28
N ASP A 570 -6.03 -20.15 21.99
CA ASP A 570 -7.11 -19.33 22.51
C ASP A 570 -7.20 -19.47 24.04
N ARG A 571 -7.06 -18.35 24.75
CA ARG A 571 -7.18 -18.32 26.21
C ARG A 571 -8.63 -18.54 26.68
N ASN A 572 -9.60 -18.56 25.77
CA ASN A 572 -11.04 -18.55 26.06
C ASN A 572 -11.46 -17.39 26.96
N GLU A 573 -10.77 -16.28 26.87
CA GLU A 573 -10.98 -15.07 27.64
C GLU A 573 -11.36 -13.94 26.68
N THR A 574 -12.14 -12.99 27.19
CA THR A 574 -12.58 -11.83 26.43
C THR A 574 -12.49 -10.58 27.28
N PHE A 575 -12.54 -9.45 26.64
CA PHE A 575 -12.61 -8.16 27.31
C PHE A 575 -13.91 -8.02 28.11
N ARG A 576 -13.84 -7.44 29.30
CA ARG A 576 -15.00 -7.17 30.18
C ARG A 576 -15.47 -5.74 29.98
N LEU A 577 -16.78 -5.54 29.95
CA LEU A 577 -17.41 -4.23 29.85
C LEU A 577 -17.05 -3.38 31.07
N ILE A 578 -16.58 -2.15 30.80
CA ILE A 578 -16.42 -1.08 31.78
C ILE A 578 -17.60 -0.13 31.72
N SER A 579 -17.95 0.36 30.55
CA SER A 579 -19.08 1.24 30.28
C SER A 579 -19.57 1.16 28.84
N MET A 580 -20.85 1.36 28.67
CA MET A 580 -21.49 1.59 27.37
C MET A 580 -22.43 2.78 27.51
N GLU A 581 -22.30 3.76 26.61
CA GLU A 581 -23.08 4.99 26.65
C GLU A 581 -23.27 5.58 25.26
N LYS A 582 -24.44 6.17 25.00
CA LYS A 582 -24.67 6.97 23.81
C LYS A 582 -24.04 8.34 24.03
N VAL A 583 -22.97 8.68 23.29
CA VAL A 583 -22.21 9.93 23.45
C VAL A 583 -22.58 11.00 22.46
N GLU A 584 -23.23 10.63 21.37
CA GLU A 584 -23.85 11.55 20.42
C GLU A 584 -25.25 11.03 20.05
N SER A 585 -26.24 11.93 20.06
CA SER A 585 -27.60 11.63 19.59
C SER A 585 -28.10 12.85 18.84
N GLY A 586 -28.25 12.72 17.51
CA GLY A 586 -28.66 13.83 16.69
C GLY A 586 -29.29 13.34 15.37
N LYS A 587 -29.83 14.28 14.61
CA LYS A 587 -30.49 13.96 13.31
C LYS A 587 -29.53 13.57 12.19
N ILE A 588 -28.25 13.88 12.34
CA ILE A 588 -27.23 13.62 11.34
C ILE A 588 -26.50 12.32 11.66
N ARG A 589 -26.12 12.14 12.93
CA ARG A 589 -25.34 10.98 13.38
C ARG A 589 -25.66 10.64 14.83
N GLU A 590 -25.60 9.35 15.15
CA GLU A 590 -25.59 8.81 16.50
C GLU A 590 -24.28 8.07 16.78
N VAL A 591 -23.79 8.09 18.03
CA VAL A 591 -22.57 7.38 18.44
C VAL A 591 -22.77 6.69 19.78
N ILE A 592 -22.48 5.40 19.83
CA ILE A 592 -22.35 4.61 21.06
C ILE A 592 -20.86 4.40 21.35
N ARG A 593 -20.44 4.74 22.55
CA ARG A 593 -19.12 4.46 23.08
C ARG A 593 -19.15 3.23 23.96
N VAL A 594 -18.32 2.25 23.65
CA VAL A 594 -18.12 1.04 24.45
C VAL A 594 -16.69 1.03 24.97
N ARG A 595 -16.49 0.87 26.26
CA ARG A 595 -15.20 0.70 26.91
C ARG A 595 -15.11 -0.66 27.51
N THR A 596 -14.07 -1.39 27.15
CA THR A 596 -13.78 -2.72 27.67
C THR A 596 -12.34 -2.83 28.14
N ALA A 597 -12.04 -3.82 28.99
CA ALA A 597 -10.69 -4.07 29.46
C ALA A 597 -10.43 -5.57 29.67
N PHE A 598 -9.14 -5.90 29.55
CA PHE A 598 -8.58 -7.21 29.84
C PHE A 598 -7.21 -7.04 30.50
N GLU A 599 -7.07 -7.43 31.77
CA GLU A 599 -5.80 -7.48 32.52
C GLU A 599 -4.84 -6.28 32.32
N GLY A 600 -5.35 -5.05 32.30
CA GLY A 600 -4.54 -3.84 32.11
C GLY A 600 -4.44 -3.34 30.65
N THR A 601 -4.91 -4.11 29.70
CA THR A 601 -5.20 -3.64 28.33
C THR A 601 -6.59 -3.04 28.29
N THR A 602 -6.76 -1.87 27.66
CA THR A 602 -8.05 -1.19 27.53
C THR A 602 -8.39 -0.95 26.07
N LEU A 603 -9.65 -1.07 25.73
CA LEU A 603 -10.17 -0.77 24.40
C LEU A 603 -11.40 0.14 24.53
N GLU A 604 -11.34 1.28 23.87
CA GLU A 604 -12.49 2.16 23.64
C GLU A 604 -12.91 2.04 22.19
N GLN A 605 -14.18 1.77 21.93
CA GLN A 605 -14.78 1.68 20.60
C GLN A 605 -15.89 2.72 20.48
N LEU A 606 -15.82 3.54 19.44
CA LEU A 606 -16.83 4.52 19.08
C LEU A 606 -17.57 4.02 17.84
N TYR A 607 -18.76 3.46 18.05
CA TYR A 607 -19.63 2.99 16.97
C TYR A 607 -20.50 4.15 16.52
N SER A 608 -20.33 4.58 15.27
CA SER A 608 -21.07 5.72 14.71
C SER A 608 -21.91 5.30 13.51
N LEU A 609 -23.12 5.87 13.43
CA LEU A 609 -24.05 5.67 12.35
C LEU A 609 -24.69 6.99 11.92
N GLY A 610 -24.41 7.41 10.70
CA GLY A 610 -25.07 8.57 10.07
C GLY A 610 -26.47 8.22 9.58
N ALA A 611 -27.34 9.19 9.52
CA ALA A 611 -28.75 9.01 9.14
C ALA A 611 -28.95 8.42 7.75
N GLN A 612 -27.97 8.58 6.84
CA GLN A 612 -28.02 8.04 5.47
C GLN A 612 -26.88 7.07 5.16
N GLU A 613 -26.14 6.61 6.18
CA GLU A 613 -25.09 5.61 6.01
C GLU A 613 -25.64 4.20 5.83
N LYS A 614 -24.94 3.41 5.05
CA LYS A 614 -25.24 1.99 4.79
C LYS A 614 -24.19 1.06 5.39
N GLU A 615 -23.33 1.60 6.22
CA GLU A 615 -22.27 0.92 6.96
C GLU A 615 -22.13 1.49 8.35
N LEU A 616 -21.64 0.68 9.29
CA LEU A 616 -21.33 1.07 10.67
C LEU A 616 -19.84 1.39 10.78
N CYS A 617 -19.50 2.62 11.17
CA CYS A 617 -18.11 3.03 11.41
C CYS A 617 -17.70 2.76 12.84
N VAL A 618 -16.50 2.24 13.07
CA VAL A 618 -15.98 1.89 14.39
C VAL A 618 -14.57 2.45 14.54
N GLU A 619 -14.42 3.53 15.30
CA GLU A 619 -13.10 4.01 15.73
C GLU A 619 -12.67 3.24 16.98
N ASN A 620 -11.46 2.70 16.96
CA ASN A 620 -10.90 1.88 18.03
C ASN A 620 -9.68 2.59 18.61
N ARG A 621 -9.64 2.70 19.95
CA ARG A 621 -8.52 3.23 20.73
C ARG A 621 -8.09 2.15 21.72
N LEU A 622 -7.01 1.46 21.38
CA LEU A 622 -6.46 0.35 22.15
C LEU A 622 -5.20 0.82 22.91
N VAL A 623 -5.11 0.49 24.20
CA VAL A 623 -3.86 0.57 24.95
C VAL A 623 -3.47 -0.86 25.30
N PHE A 624 -2.57 -1.43 24.50
CA PHE A 624 -2.16 -2.83 24.60
C PHE A 624 -0.98 -2.99 25.57
N ASN A 625 -1.09 -3.92 26.49
CA ASN A 625 -0.10 -4.10 27.57
C ASN A 625 0.11 -5.57 27.97
N HIS A 626 0.30 -6.44 26.97
CA HIS A 626 0.62 -7.85 27.19
C HIS A 626 1.75 -8.31 26.31
N THR A 627 2.60 -9.18 26.84
CA THR A 627 3.62 -9.92 26.10
C THR A 627 3.09 -11.28 25.68
N TRP A 628 3.64 -11.86 24.62
CA TRP A 628 3.26 -13.17 24.11
C TRP A 628 1.75 -13.31 23.87
N THR A 629 1.17 -12.25 23.34
CA THR A 629 -0.29 -12.15 23.18
C THR A 629 -0.64 -11.68 21.77
N LEU A 630 -1.65 -12.32 21.20
CA LEU A 630 -2.27 -11.93 19.93
C LEU A 630 -3.72 -11.54 20.22
N LEU A 631 -4.14 -10.36 19.77
CA LEU A 631 -5.53 -9.90 19.86
C LEU A 631 -6.20 -9.94 18.50
N LYS A 632 -7.42 -10.47 18.44
CA LYS A 632 -8.23 -10.49 17.23
C LYS A 632 -9.63 -9.96 17.48
N ALA A 633 -10.12 -9.11 16.57
CA ALA A 633 -11.54 -8.76 16.51
C ALA A 633 -12.28 -9.84 15.72
N ALA A 634 -13.22 -10.52 16.36
CA ALA A 634 -13.95 -11.65 15.81
C ALA A 634 -15.40 -11.27 15.47
N PHE A 635 -15.80 -11.53 14.22
CA PHE A 635 -17.13 -11.27 13.66
C PHE A 635 -17.75 -12.63 13.25
N PRO A 636 -18.76 -13.12 13.96
CA PRO A 636 -19.37 -14.41 13.67
C PRO A 636 -20.36 -14.28 12.51
N THR A 637 -19.91 -14.53 11.29
CA THR A 637 -20.72 -14.48 10.06
C THR A 637 -21.42 -15.82 9.74
N GLY A 638 -21.06 -16.88 10.45
CA GLY A 638 -21.58 -18.22 10.25
C GLY A 638 -20.75 -19.07 9.30
N LYS A 639 -20.89 -20.38 9.39
CA LYS A 639 -20.08 -21.35 8.62
C LYS A 639 -20.40 -21.37 7.11
N ALA A 640 -21.52 -20.81 6.69
CA ALA A 640 -21.84 -20.68 5.28
C ALA A 640 -21.00 -19.63 4.56
N CYS A 641 -20.53 -18.61 5.29
CA CYS A 641 -19.62 -17.60 4.76
C CYS A 641 -18.19 -18.16 4.70
N SER A 642 -17.79 -18.66 3.55
CA SER A 642 -16.46 -19.25 3.31
C SER A 642 -15.73 -18.60 2.14
N HIS A 643 -16.45 -17.80 1.36
CA HIS A 643 -15.88 -17.06 0.23
C HIS A 643 -15.35 -15.73 0.72
N THR A 644 -14.11 -15.40 0.37
CA THR A 644 -13.47 -14.15 0.76
C THR A 644 -12.93 -13.43 -0.46
N GLU A 645 -13.05 -12.11 -0.46
CA GLU A 645 -12.44 -11.22 -1.43
C GLU A 645 -11.70 -10.11 -0.70
N ALA A 646 -10.37 -10.10 -0.82
CA ALA A 646 -9.50 -9.16 -0.12
C ALA A 646 -8.76 -8.25 -1.10
N GLU A 647 -8.62 -6.98 -0.78
CA GLU A 647 -7.77 -6.08 -1.55
C GLU A 647 -6.30 -6.47 -1.43
N THR A 648 -5.61 -6.36 -2.55
CA THR A 648 -4.16 -6.53 -2.69
C THR A 648 -3.55 -5.32 -3.41
N ALA A 649 -2.25 -5.34 -3.68
CA ALA A 649 -1.59 -4.28 -4.44
C ALA A 649 -2.17 -4.19 -5.88
N TYR A 650 -2.90 -3.13 -6.18
CA TYR A 650 -3.56 -2.92 -7.48
C TYR A 650 -4.44 -4.10 -7.95
N GLY A 651 -5.20 -4.70 -7.03
CA GLY A 651 -6.10 -5.79 -7.37
C GLY A 651 -6.89 -6.30 -6.19
N THR A 652 -7.59 -7.40 -6.41
CA THR A 652 -8.31 -8.16 -5.38
C THR A 652 -7.97 -9.64 -5.51
N LEU A 653 -8.03 -10.36 -4.42
CA LEU A 653 -7.78 -11.78 -4.37
C LEU A 653 -8.95 -12.52 -3.75
N GLU A 654 -9.56 -13.38 -4.54
CA GLU A 654 -10.63 -14.28 -4.08
C GLU A 654 -10.04 -15.55 -3.50
N ARG A 655 -10.58 -16.01 -2.36
CA ARG A 655 -10.23 -17.28 -1.74
C ARG A 655 -11.48 -17.97 -1.22
N THR A 656 -11.48 -19.30 -1.22
CA THR A 656 -12.45 -20.10 -0.47
C THR A 656 -11.72 -20.71 0.72
N ILE A 657 -12.09 -20.31 1.94
CA ILE A 657 -11.43 -20.72 3.16
C ILE A 657 -12.34 -21.66 3.93
N THR A 658 -11.96 -22.94 3.99
CA THR A 658 -12.68 -23.99 4.71
C THR A 658 -11.69 -24.78 5.58
N GLY A 659 -11.85 -24.67 6.91
CA GLY A 659 -11.05 -25.45 7.86
C GLY A 659 -9.56 -25.10 7.95
N ASP A 660 -9.15 -23.96 7.38
CA ASP A 660 -7.79 -23.44 7.43
C ASP A 660 -7.71 -22.37 8.53
N THR A 661 -6.78 -22.52 9.46
CA THR A 661 -6.54 -21.56 10.56
C THR A 661 -5.36 -20.63 10.28
N SER A 662 -4.75 -20.73 9.09
CA SER A 662 -3.66 -19.84 8.66
C SER A 662 -4.10 -18.37 8.64
N GLU A 663 -3.15 -17.46 8.82
CA GLU A 663 -3.39 -16.05 8.58
C GLU A 663 -3.24 -15.73 7.08
N PHE A 664 -4.18 -14.94 6.57
CA PHE A 664 -4.17 -14.41 5.23
C PHE A 664 -3.98 -12.90 5.29
N TYR A 665 -3.45 -12.34 4.22
CA TYR A 665 -3.29 -10.90 4.11
C TYR A 665 -4.47 -10.22 3.42
N MET A 666 -4.69 -8.98 3.79
CA MET A 666 -5.56 -8.01 3.13
C MET A 666 -4.88 -6.64 3.17
N GLN A 667 -5.26 -5.76 2.28
CA GLN A 667 -4.92 -4.35 2.42
C GLN A 667 -6.06 -3.58 3.11
N ARG A 668 -6.81 -2.76 2.38
CA ARG A 668 -7.78 -1.82 2.97
C ARG A 668 -9.14 -2.43 3.23
N PHE A 669 -9.49 -3.52 2.55
CA PHE A 669 -10.78 -4.20 2.77
C PHE A 669 -10.69 -5.72 2.63
N LEU A 670 -11.68 -6.35 3.24
CA LEU A 670 -12.01 -7.76 3.14
C LEU A 670 -13.54 -7.87 3.02
N ASP A 671 -14.03 -8.56 2.02
CA ASP A 671 -15.40 -9.02 1.93
C ASP A 671 -15.48 -10.51 2.22
N VAL A 672 -16.49 -10.93 3.00
CA VAL A 672 -16.72 -12.34 3.30
C VAL A 672 -18.19 -12.67 3.09
N SER A 673 -18.46 -13.67 2.26
CA SER A 673 -19.82 -13.99 1.84
C SER A 673 -20.09 -15.50 1.77
N ASP A 674 -21.39 -15.84 1.72
CA ASP A 674 -21.89 -17.17 1.41
C ASP A 674 -22.03 -17.38 -0.13
N GLU A 675 -22.52 -18.56 -0.55
CA GLU A 675 -22.71 -18.90 -1.96
C GLU A 675 -23.73 -17.99 -2.67
N ASP A 676 -24.65 -17.36 -1.93
CA ASP A 676 -25.61 -16.39 -2.46
C ASP A 676 -25.04 -14.96 -2.51
N GLY A 677 -23.81 -14.76 -2.09
CA GLY A 677 -23.14 -13.48 -2.02
C GLY A 677 -23.59 -12.59 -0.86
N ARG A 678 -24.21 -13.16 0.18
CA ARG A 678 -24.64 -12.44 1.40
C ARG A 678 -23.54 -12.49 2.44
N GLY A 679 -23.23 -11.37 3.08
CA GLY A 679 -22.10 -11.37 3.99
C GLY A 679 -21.83 -10.06 4.71
N LEU A 680 -20.55 -9.87 5.02
CA LEU A 680 -20.02 -8.71 5.72
C LEU A 680 -18.71 -8.25 5.05
N ALA A 681 -18.71 -7.04 4.57
CA ALA A 681 -17.47 -6.38 4.15
C ALA A 681 -16.90 -5.55 5.31
N ILE A 682 -15.59 -5.64 5.50
CA ILE A 682 -14.84 -4.94 6.54
C ILE A 682 -13.74 -4.11 5.88
N ALA A 683 -13.80 -2.79 5.99
CA ALA A 683 -12.68 -1.93 5.61
C ALA A 683 -11.89 -1.49 6.85
N ASN A 684 -10.59 -1.21 6.66
CA ASN A 684 -9.67 -0.82 7.72
C ASN A 684 -8.63 0.20 7.24
N ASP A 685 -7.93 0.85 8.19
CA ASP A 685 -6.92 1.87 7.94
C ASP A 685 -5.48 1.47 8.34
N GLY A 686 -5.22 0.19 8.60
CA GLY A 686 -3.86 -0.23 8.96
C GLY A 686 -3.74 -1.63 9.54
N LYS A 687 -4.73 -2.49 9.33
CA LYS A 687 -4.66 -3.92 9.68
C LYS A 687 -4.52 -4.76 8.43
N TYR A 688 -3.58 -5.71 8.44
CA TYR A 688 -3.19 -6.44 7.23
C TYR A 688 -3.44 -7.94 7.29
N ALA A 689 -3.82 -8.47 8.47
CA ALA A 689 -4.00 -9.90 8.65
C ALA A 689 -5.40 -10.28 9.12
N PHE A 690 -5.90 -11.37 8.57
CA PHE A 690 -7.15 -11.98 8.97
C PHE A 690 -7.06 -13.51 8.90
N ASN A 691 -7.93 -14.20 9.62
CA ASN A 691 -8.19 -15.62 9.42
C ASN A 691 -9.68 -15.91 9.55
N MET A 692 -10.07 -17.12 9.18
CA MET A 692 -11.43 -17.63 9.37
C MET A 692 -11.38 -18.90 10.20
N GLU A 693 -12.13 -18.90 11.30
CA GLU A 693 -12.21 -20.03 12.20
C GLU A 693 -13.64 -20.22 12.73
N ASP A 694 -14.18 -21.42 12.59
CA ASP A 694 -15.52 -21.78 13.07
C ASP A 694 -16.64 -20.83 12.64
N GLY A 695 -16.61 -20.32 11.41
CA GLY A 695 -17.58 -19.36 10.88
C GLY A 695 -17.46 -17.96 11.46
N ARG A 696 -16.27 -17.60 11.93
CA ARG A 696 -15.92 -16.25 12.37
C ARG A 696 -14.80 -15.70 11.53
N ILE A 697 -14.98 -14.49 11.05
CA ILE A 697 -13.88 -13.69 10.53
C ILE A 697 -13.14 -13.11 11.73
N GLN A 698 -11.83 -13.18 11.73
CA GLN A 698 -11.00 -12.63 12.79
C GLN A 698 -9.94 -11.71 12.17
N ILE A 699 -10.04 -10.41 12.45
CA ILE A 699 -9.04 -9.41 12.06
C ILE A 699 -7.99 -9.31 13.15
N THR A 700 -6.73 -9.51 12.84
CA THR A 700 -5.64 -9.35 13.80
C THR A 700 -5.42 -7.87 14.11
N LEU A 701 -5.55 -7.52 15.39
CA LEU A 701 -5.42 -6.15 15.88
C LEU A 701 -3.99 -5.79 16.25
N CYS A 702 -3.33 -6.67 17.00
CA CYS A 702 -1.92 -6.53 17.39
C CYS A 702 -1.36 -7.88 17.85
N ARG A 703 -0.03 -7.98 17.81
CA ARG A 703 0.70 -9.18 18.15
C ARG A 703 2.01 -8.83 18.85
N SER A 704 2.20 -9.25 20.10
CA SER A 704 3.43 -8.99 20.84
C SER A 704 4.37 -10.20 20.80
N ALA A 705 5.28 -10.21 19.82
CA ALA A 705 6.42 -11.11 19.77
C ALA A 705 7.71 -10.38 20.18
N ILE A 706 8.76 -11.13 20.44
CA ILE A 706 10.10 -10.58 20.66
C ILE A 706 10.60 -9.97 19.33
N TYR A 707 11.28 -8.81 19.42
CA TYR A 707 11.94 -8.23 18.25
C TYR A 707 13.00 -9.19 17.70
N ALA A 708 13.02 -9.34 16.38
CA ALA A 708 14.03 -10.00 15.53
C ALA A 708 14.92 -11.05 16.20
N GLN A 709 14.36 -11.81 17.06
CA GLN A 709 15.05 -12.91 17.73
C GLN A 709 14.26 -14.16 17.47
N GLY A 710 14.86 -15.13 16.79
CA GLY A 710 14.22 -16.41 16.56
C GLY A 710 13.80 -17.00 17.89
N ASN A 711 12.54 -17.39 18.00
CA ASN A 711 11.99 -18.06 19.17
C ASN A 711 12.23 -19.58 19.13
N SER A 712 13.27 -20.01 18.46
CA SER A 712 13.70 -21.38 18.67
C SER A 712 13.90 -21.59 20.18
N PRO A 713 13.39 -22.65 20.78
CA PRO A 713 13.67 -22.97 22.18
C PRO A 713 15.16 -22.94 22.55
N GLU A 714 16.02 -23.09 21.54
CA GLU A 714 17.47 -23.06 21.66
C GLU A 714 18.01 -21.61 21.82
N TRP A 715 17.24 -20.60 21.42
CA TRP A 715 17.66 -19.19 21.38
C TRP A 715 16.98 -18.35 22.46
N TYR A 716 15.88 -18.85 23.05
CA TYR A 716 15.18 -18.18 24.13
C TYR A 716 15.79 -18.52 25.50
N ASN A 717 16.20 -17.50 26.21
CA ASN A 717 16.75 -17.64 27.56
C ASN A 717 15.81 -16.91 28.56
N GLU A 718 15.10 -17.66 29.37
CA GLU A 718 14.15 -17.11 30.38
C GLU A 718 14.80 -16.14 31.40
N LYS A 719 16.13 -16.14 31.50
CA LYS A 719 16.88 -15.27 32.41
C LYS A 719 17.18 -13.90 31.79
N GLU A 720 16.93 -13.72 30.49
CA GLU A 720 17.15 -12.47 29.80
C GLU A 720 15.88 -11.62 29.74
N SER A 721 16.05 -10.30 29.66
CA SER A 721 14.97 -9.34 29.51
C SER A 721 14.78 -9.04 28.04
N TYR A 722 13.62 -9.41 27.48
CA TYR A 722 13.26 -9.16 26.10
C TYR A 722 12.36 -7.94 25.95
N GLN A 723 12.39 -7.36 24.78
CA GLN A 723 11.46 -6.30 24.36
C GLN A 723 10.51 -6.86 23.31
N TYR A 724 9.28 -6.35 23.34
CA TYR A 724 8.18 -6.89 22.56
C TYR A 724 7.59 -5.85 21.63
N THR A 725 7.11 -6.30 20.47
CA THR A 725 6.38 -5.47 19.52
C THR A 725 4.99 -5.09 20.03
N ASP A 726 4.37 -4.11 19.42
CA ASP A 726 2.96 -3.70 19.59
C ASP A 726 2.54 -3.22 21.00
N ILE A 727 3.41 -3.20 22.00
CA ILE A 727 3.09 -2.66 23.32
C ILE A 727 2.86 -1.15 23.24
N GLY A 728 1.72 -0.67 23.76
CA GLY A 728 1.40 0.74 23.83
C GLY A 728 0.07 1.14 23.20
N PRO A 729 -0.16 2.45 22.98
CA PRO A 729 -1.39 2.95 22.38
C PRO A 729 -1.42 2.74 20.87
N GLN A 730 -2.59 2.32 20.36
CA GLN A 730 -2.89 2.18 18.95
C GLN A 730 -4.29 2.73 18.68
N THR A 731 -4.45 3.42 17.55
CA THR A 731 -5.75 3.86 17.04
C THR A 731 -5.93 3.33 15.64
N PHE A 732 -7.09 2.79 15.35
CA PHE A 732 -7.44 2.27 14.04
C PHE A 732 -8.95 2.32 13.80
N GLN A 733 -9.35 2.35 12.54
CA GLN A 733 -10.74 2.38 12.13
C GLN A 733 -11.15 1.07 11.46
N LEU A 734 -12.37 0.61 11.74
CA LEU A 734 -13.04 -0.43 11.00
C LEU A 734 -14.36 0.13 10.47
N ILE A 735 -14.73 -0.24 9.25
CA ILE A 735 -16.04 0.03 8.67
C ILE A 735 -16.70 -1.31 8.38
N LEU A 736 -17.87 -1.55 8.95
CA LEU A 736 -18.62 -2.78 8.84
C LEU A 736 -19.83 -2.56 7.92
N LYS A 737 -19.84 -3.23 6.78
CA LYS A 737 -20.92 -3.12 5.80
C LYS A 737 -21.62 -4.47 5.63
N PRO A 738 -22.81 -4.66 6.20
CA PRO A 738 -23.64 -5.82 5.92
C PRO A 738 -24.18 -5.76 4.49
N HIS A 739 -24.30 -6.90 3.83
CA HIS A 739 -24.90 -6.98 2.51
C HIS A 739 -25.66 -8.29 2.29
N GLY A 740 -26.89 -8.19 1.83
CA GLY A 740 -27.78 -9.33 1.55
C GLY A 740 -27.67 -9.86 0.13
N LYS A 741 -26.75 -9.36 -0.68
CA LYS A 741 -26.44 -9.81 -2.05
C LYS A 741 -24.95 -9.56 -2.33
N LYS A 742 -24.42 -10.12 -3.42
CA LYS A 742 -23.02 -9.89 -3.82
C LYS A 742 -22.69 -8.39 -3.82
N LEU A 743 -21.66 -8.02 -3.07
CA LEU A 743 -21.16 -6.66 -3.00
C LEU A 743 -20.34 -6.36 -4.26
N PRO A 744 -20.59 -5.27 -4.98
CA PRO A 744 -19.69 -4.82 -6.04
C PRO A 744 -18.32 -4.42 -5.47
N ARG A 745 -17.24 -4.76 -6.14
CA ARG A 745 -15.88 -4.34 -5.74
C ARG A 745 -15.75 -2.82 -5.63
N SER A 746 -16.41 -2.09 -6.52
CA SER A 746 -16.48 -0.62 -6.47
C SER A 746 -16.98 -0.09 -5.13
N GLU A 747 -17.93 -0.78 -4.50
CA GLU A 747 -18.45 -0.42 -3.18
C GLU A 747 -17.46 -0.79 -2.05
N ALA A 748 -16.76 -1.93 -2.16
CA ALA A 748 -15.68 -2.28 -1.24
C ALA A 748 -14.55 -1.23 -1.29
N TYR A 749 -14.15 -0.79 -2.48
CA TYR A 749 -13.19 0.32 -2.64
C TYR A 749 -13.71 1.64 -2.07
N ARG A 750 -15.03 1.93 -2.15
CA ARG A 750 -15.63 3.13 -1.56
C ARG A 750 -15.48 3.13 -0.04
N ILE A 751 -15.85 2.05 0.64
CA ILE A 751 -15.72 1.96 2.11
C ILE A 751 -14.24 1.92 2.52
N ALA A 752 -13.36 1.32 1.72
CA ALA A 752 -11.92 1.34 1.93
C ALA A 752 -11.35 2.77 1.87
N LYS A 753 -11.76 3.57 0.88
CA LYS A 753 -11.37 4.99 0.81
C LYS A 753 -11.92 5.78 2.00
N LYS A 754 -13.16 5.52 2.43
CA LYS A 754 -13.76 6.13 3.62
C LYS A 754 -12.95 5.84 4.88
N ALA A 755 -12.51 4.60 5.10
CA ALA A 755 -11.66 4.23 6.24
C ALA A 755 -10.29 4.90 6.21
N ASN A 756 -9.76 5.18 5.02
CA ASN A 756 -8.39 5.69 4.82
C ASN A 756 -8.33 7.20 4.51
N GLY A 757 -9.32 7.97 4.95
CA GLY A 757 -9.35 9.43 4.73
C GLY A 757 -9.86 9.77 3.32
N ALA A 758 -11.13 10.12 3.25
CA ALA A 758 -11.82 10.32 2.00
C ALA A 758 -11.73 11.76 1.47
N TYR A 759 -11.43 12.72 2.32
CA TYR A 759 -11.44 14.15 1.99
C TYR A 759 -10.36 14.91 2.78
N GLU A 760 -10.02 16.09 2.26
CA GLU A 760 -9.25 17.11 2.96
C GLU A 760 -10.09 18.38 3.08
N TYR A 761 -9.79 19.26 4.03
CA TYR A 761 -10.49 20.54 4.14
C TYR A 761 -9.60 21.69 4.59
N LEU A 762 -10.00 22.89 4.20
CA LEU A 762 -9.44 24.16 4.68
C LEU A 762 -10.57 25.09 5.11
N ALA A 763 -10.58 25.48 6.37
CA ALA A 763 -11.37 26.62 6.84
C ALA A 763 -10.56 27.89 6.57
N ASP A 764 -11.10 28.79 5.74
CA ASP A 764 -10.38 29.94 5.22
C ASP A 764 -11.10 31.25 5.56
N SER A 765 -10.45 32.39 5.29
CA SER A 765 -11.03 33.73 5.35
C SER A 765 -11.50 34.18 3.95
N ALA A 766 -12.48 35.08 3.90
CA ALA A 766 -12.95 35.63 2.65
C ALA A 766 -11.87 36.52 2.00
N HIS A 767 -11.48 36.21 0.76
CA HIS A 767 -10.49 36.96 -0.01
C HIS A 767 -10.82 37.01 -1.50
N PRO A 768 -10.31 37.99 -2.27
CA PRO A 768 -10.44 38.01 -3.72
C PRO A 768 -9.56 36.90 -4.35
N GLY A 769 -9.98 36.44 -5.51
CA GLY A 769 -9.23 35.46 -6.32
C GLY A 769 -9.60 35.65 -7.80
N SER A 770 -8.86 34.98 -8.67
CA SER A 770 -9.08 35.07 -10.12
C SER A 770 -10.27 34.22 -10.62
N GLU A 771 -10.60 33.12 -9.93
CA GLU A 771 -11.69 32.23 -10.30
C GLU A 771 -12.90 32.40 -9.37
N GLN A 772 -14.06 32.66 -9.97
CA GLN A 772 -15.34 32.78 -9.24
C GLN A 772 -16.16 31.50 -9.39
N ILE A 773 -15.63 30.40 -8.89
CA ILE A 773 -16.27 29.10 -8.93
C ILE A 773 -16.38 28.52 -7.52
N THR A 774 -17.46 27.81 -7.26
CA THR A 774 -17.72 27.17 -5.96
C THR A 774 -17.41 25.68 -5.95
N GLN A 775 -17.27 25.08 -7.13
CA GLN A 775 -16.91 23.67 -7.26
C GLN A 775 -16.24 23.38 -8.60
N LYS A 776 -15.33 22.41 -8.63
CA LYS A 776 -14.61 22.00 -9.85
C LYS A 776 -14.15 20.57 -9.71
N SER A 777 -14.25 19.81 -10.83
CA SER A 777 -13.57 18.52 -11.03
C SER A 777 -12.40 18.74 -11.99
N PHE A 778 -11.24 18.17 -11.67
CA PHE A 778 -10.06 18.19 -12.54
C PHE A 778 -9.91 16.91 -13.35
N ALA A 779 -10.38 15.77 -12.80
CA ALA A 779 -10.34 14.48 -13.46
C ALA A 779 -11.54 13.62 -13.04
N GLY A 780 -11.99 12.73 -13.93
CA GLY A 780 -13.09 11.80 -13.63
C GLY A 780 -13.28 10.78 -14.75
N VAL A 781 -14.04 9.74 -14.44
CA VAL A 781 -14.38 8.66 -15.35
C VAL A 781 -15.88 8.66 -15.58
N ARG A 782 -16.33 8.56 -16.84
CA ARG A 782 -17.75 8.51 -17.21
C ARG A 782 -18.03 7.48 -18.28
N GLY A 783 -19.26 7.05 -18.41
CA GLY A 783 -19.70 6.21 -19.53
C GLY A 783 -19.55 6.92 -20.90
N THR A 784 -19.36 6.14 -21.94
CA THR A 784 -19.19 6.65 -23.32
C THR A 784 -20.46 7.23 -23.93
N ASP A 785 -21.62 6.93 -23.38
CA ASP A 785 -22.92 7.43 -23.86
C ASP A 785 -23.52 8.42 -22.84
N ASP A 786 -23.63 9.70 -23.21
CA ASP A 786 -24.25 10.75 -22.39
C ASP A 786 -25.75 10.49 -22.07
N ARG A 787 -26.38 9.54 -22.78
CA ARG A 787 -27.81 9.22 -22.64
C ARG A 787 -28.09 8.00 -21.77
N ALA A 788 -27.12 7.13 -21.57
CA ALA A 788 -27.18 6.00 -20.66
C ALA A 788 -26.21 6.28 -19.51
N ALA A 789 -26.67 6.21 -18.28
CA ALA A 789 -25.81 6.10 -17.12
C ALA A 789 -25.13 4.72 -17.18
N CYS A 790 -24.18 4.53 -18.11
CA CYS A 790 -23.30 3.37 -18.08
C CYS A 790 -22.49 3.47 -16.80
N ASP A 791 -22.74 2.55 -15.89
CA ASP A 791 -21.98 2.42 -14.66
C ASP A 791 -20.56 2.01 -15.02
N VAL A 792 -19.62 2.91 -14.85
CA VAL A 792 -18.18 2.70 -15.03
C VAL A 792 -17.45 2.79 -13.69
N SER A 793 -18.15 2.50 -12.60
CA SER A 793 -17.60 2.50 -11.25
C SER A 793 -16.47 1.49 -11.06
N ASN A 794 -16.35 0.53 -11.96
CA ASN A 794 -15.25 -0.44 -12.03
C ASN A 794 -13.91 0.16 -12.50
N VAL A 795 -13.90 1.35 -13.10
CA VAL A 795 -12.65 2.03 -13.50
C VAL A 795 -12.32 3.12 -12.50
N ARG A 796 -11.16 3.05 -11.90
CA ARG A 796 -10.71 4.00 -10.88
C ARG A 796 -9.42 4.69 -11.30
N ILE A 797 -9.35 6.01 -11.07
CA ILE A 797 -8.08 6.74 -11.13
C ILE A 797 -7.38 6.51 -9.79
N MET A 798 -6.25 5.81 -9.83
CA MET A 798 -5.46 5.51 -8.65
C MET A 798 -4.47 6.63 -8.31
N LEU A 799 -4.00 7.35 -9.33
CA LEU A 799 -3.02 8.41 -9.19
C LEU A 799 -3.14 9.42 -10.34
N VAL A 800 -2.91 10.68 -10.02
CA VAL A 800 -2.53 11.73 -11.00
C VAL A 800 -1.26 12.41 -10.49
N LYS A 801 -0.23 12.46 -11.32
CA LYS A 801 1.06 13.10 -11.00
C LYS A 801 1.64 13.81 -12.20
N LYS A 802 2.66 14.63 -12.01
CA LYS A 802 3.53 15.12 -13.08
C LYS A 802 4.43 13.99 -13.59
N CYS A 803 4.68 13.98 -14.91
CA CYS A 803 5.64 13.07 -15.54
C CYS A 803 7.06 13.33 -15.02
N GLU A 804 7.88 12.28 -14.90
CA GLU A 804 9.29 12.45 -14.49
C GLU A 804 10.16 13.15 -15.55
N ASP A 805 9.79 13.06 -16.83
CA ASP A 805 10.61 13.59 -17.92
C ASP A 805 10.25 15.03 -18.34
N ASP A 806 9.00 15.46 -18.12
CA ASP A 806 8.48 16.72 -18.64
C ASP A 806 7.25 17.23 -17.84
N ASN A 807 6.62 18.30 -18.32
CA ASN A 807 5.45 18.90 -17.69
C ASN A 807 4.13 18.16 -17.94
N SER A 808 4.13 17.03 -18.64
CA SER A 808 2.92 16.24 -18.88
C SER A 808 2.36 15.68 -17.56
N PHE A 809 1.13 15.21 -17.62
CA PHE A 809 0.49 14.52 -16.50
C PHE A 809 0.48 13.00 -16.75
N ILE A 810 0.71 12.26 -15.72
CA ILE A 810 0.51 10.82 -15.68
C ILE A 810 -0.79 10.55 -14.94
N VAL A 811 -1.69 9.78 -15.59
CA VAL A 811 -2.93 9.30 -15.00
C VAL A 811 -2.86 7.78 -14.96
N ARG A 812 -2.89 7.20 -13.77
CA ARG A 812 -2.89 5.75 -13.57
C ARG A 812 -4.28 5.27 -13.21
N LEU A 813 -4.78 4.31 -13.98
CA LEU A 813 -6.12 3.74 -13.84
C LEU A 813 -6.01 2.26 -13.49
N LEU A 814 -7.04 1.76 -12.80
CA LEU A 814 -7.21 0.35 -12.47
C LEU A 814 -8.62 -0.07 -12.82
N GLU A 815 -8.75 -1.19 -13.52
CA GLU A 815 -10.02 -1.89 -13.68
C GLU A 815 -10.21 -2.87 -12.52
N THR A 816 -11.36 -2.84 -11.85
CA THR A 816 -11.56 -3.50 -10.55
C THR A 816 -12.57 -4.65 -10.55
N GLU A 817 -13.32 -4.90 -11.61
CA GLU A 817 -14.40 -5.89 -11.66
C GLU A 817 -14.10 -7.08 -12.58
N GLY A 818 -12.86 -7.15 -13.12
CA GLY A 818 -12.43 -8.23 -14.03
C GLY A 818 -13.10 -8.21 -15.41
N LYS A 819 -13.37 -7.02 -15.96
CA LYS A 819 -14.04 -6.88 -17.26
C LYS A 819 -13.44 -5.78 -18.13
N ASP A 820 -13.29 -6.05 -19.41
CA ASP A 820 -12.89 -5.04 -20.39
C ASP A 820 -13.92 -3.91 -20.42
N THR A 821 -13.46 -2.67 -20.31
CA THR A 821 -14.35 -1.52 -20.19
C THR A 821 -13.94 -0.37 -21.10
N ALA A 822 -14.91 0.16 -21.87
CA ALA A 822 -14.77 1.39 -22.63
C ALA A 822 -15.38 2.57 -21.84
N PHE A 823 -14.66 3.65 -21.68
CA PHE A 823 -15.08 4.80 -20.91
C PHE A 823 -14.54 6.13 -21.48
N MET A 824 -15.05 7.22 -20.93
CA MET A 824 -14.59 8.58 -21.22
C MET A 824 -13.78 9.08 -20.02
N LEU A 825 -12.49 9.31 -20.20
CA LEU A 825 -11.66 10.02 -19.24
C LEU A 825 -11.87 11.52 -19.41
N GLU A 826 -12.37 12.20 -18.39
CA GLU A 826 -12.37 13.65 -18.32
C GLU A 826 -11.13 14.13 -17.58
N PHE A 827 -10.35 15.02 -18.17
CA PHE A 827 -9.15 15.59 -17.55
C PHE A 827 -8.99 17.06 -17.91
N ASN A 828 -9.01 17.92 -16.91
CA ASN A 828 -8.91 19.37 -17.02
C ASN A 828 -9.83 19.96 -18.12
N GLY A 829 -11.09 19.51 -18.12
CA GLY A 829 -12.13 19.95 -19.07
C GLY A 829 -12.07 19.30 -20.46
N ARG A 830 -11.13 18.37 -20.70
CA ARG A 830 -11.01 17.62 -21.95
C ARG A 830 -11.56 16.21 -21.78
N LYS A 831 -12.04 15.62 -22.87
CA LYS A 831 -12.63 14.26 -22.90
C LYS A 831 -11.81 13.35 -23.82
N TYR A 832 -11.45 12.18 -23.31
CA TYR A 832 -10.67 11.17 -24.04
C TYR A 832 -11.39 9.83 -23.99
N PRO A 833 -11.75 9.24 -25.15
CA PRO A 833 -12.30 7.88 -25.20
C PRO A 833 -11.17 6.88 -24.96
N ILE A 834 -11.30 6.05 -23.93
CA ILE A 834 -10.30 5.10 -23.47
C ILE A 834 -10.91 3.71 -23.38
N GLN A 835 -10.10 2.67 -23.60
CA GLN A 835 -10.40 1.28 -23.27
C GLN A 835 -9.39 0.79 -22.25
N ILE A 836 -9.83 -0.01 -21.29
CA ILE A 836 -9.01 -0.68 -20.30
C ILE A 836 -9.38 -2.17 -20.29
N GLY A 837 -8.39 -3.03 -20.22
CA GLY A 837 -8.57 -4.48 -20.10
C GLY A 837 -9.00 -4.88 -18.69
N HIS A 838 -9.46 -6.13 -18.54
CA HIS A 838 -9.82 -6.71 -17.24
C HIS A 838 -8.61 -6.70 -16.30
N GLU A 839 -8.82 -6.26 -15.08
CA GLU A 839 -7.82 -6.16 -14.01
C GLU A 839 -6.52 -5.44 -14.44
N GLU A 840 -6.63 -4.56 -15.44
CA GLU A 840 -5.49 -3.86 -16.02
C GLU A 840 -5.12 -2.63 -15.20
N ILE A 841 -3.81 -2.42 -15.03
CA ILE A 841 -3.17 -1.17 -14.60
C ILE A 841 -2.80 -0.39 -15.87
N LEU A 842 -3.61 0.59 -16.23
CA LEU A 842 -3.39 1.42 -17.41
C LEU A 842 -2.72 2.74 -17.02
N THR A 843 -1.65 3.12 -17.69
CA THR A 843 -0.96 4.39 -17.47
C THR A 843 -1.05 5.26 -18.70
N LEU A 844 -1.59 6.47 -18.54
CA LEU A 844 -1.79 7.45 -19.60
C LEU A 844 -0.93 8.68 -19.35
N LYS A 845 -0.27 9.16 -20.41
CA LYS A 845 0.43 10.43 -20.44
C LYS A 845 -0.43 11.46 -21.18
N ILE A 846 -0.70 12.60 -20.52
CA ILE A 846 -1.52 13.70 -21.05
C ILE A 846 -0.67 14.95 -21.11
N GLU A 847 -0.44 15.45 -22.32
CA GLU A 847 0.33 16.68 -22.56
C GLU A 847 -0.43 17.91 -22.06
N GLU A 848 0.31 18.93 -21.57
CA GLU A 848 -0.28 20.21 -21.21
C GLU A 848 -0.97 20.88 -22.40
N ASN A 849 -0.41 20.74 -23.60
CA ASN A 849 -0.94 21.32 -24.82
C ASN A 849 -2.21 20.61 -25.30
N ALA A 850 -3.27 21.39 -25.50
CA ALA A 850 -4.60 20.89 -25.87
C ALA A 850 -4.68 20.14 -27.22
N GLN A 851 -3.67 20.23 -28.08
CA GLN A 851 -3.71 19.70 -29.45
C GLN A 851 -3.13 18.28 -29.56
N GLN A 852 -2.51 17.74 -28.50
CA GLN A 852 -1.93 16.43 -28.54
C GLN A 852 -2.88 15.36 -27.96
N PRO A 853 -2.90 14.16 -28.54
CA PRO A 853 -3.71 13.05 -28.03
C PRO A 853 -3.14 12.53 -26.69
N VAL A 854 -3.99 11.86 -25.91
CA VAL A 854 -3.54 11.05 -24.81
C VAL A 854 -2.72 9.87 -25.33
N THR A 855 -1.62 9.55 -24.66
CA THR A 855 -0.72 8.45 -25.07
C THR A 855 -0.63 7.42 -23.95
N GLU A 856 -0.79 6.16 -24.28
CA GLU A 856 -0.51 5.06 -23.37
C GLU A 856 1.02 4.93 -23.17
N VAL A 857 1.45 4.77 -21.94
CA VAL A 857 2.84 4.59 -21.54
C VAL A 857 2.97 3.41 -20.59
N ASN A 858 4.18 2.87 -20.45
CA ASN A 858 4.48 1.84 -19.46
C ASN A 858 4.57 2.44 -18.04
N LEU A 859 4.84 1.61 -17.03
CA LEU A 859 4.98 2.07 -15.64
C LEU A 859 6.22 2.94 -15.41
N LEU A 860 7.17 2.97 -16.36
CA LEU A 860 8.34 3.85 -16.35
C LEU A 860 8.06 5.22 -17.00
N GLU A 861 6.80 5.46 -17.43
CA GLU A 861 6.31 6.66 -18.10
C GLU A 861 6.85 6.86 -19.54
N TRP A 862 7.34 5.77 -20.15
CA TRP A 862 7.85 5.79 -21.51
C TRP A 862 6.84 5.23 -22.50
N ILE A 863 6.82 5.82 -23.69
CA ILE A 863 5.92 5.41 -24.78
C ILE A 863 6.22 3.96 -25.16
N LEU A 864 5.19 3.12 -25.15
CA LEU A 864 5.28 1.78 -25.66
C LEU A 864 5.53 1.81 -27.18
N LYS A 865 6.65 1.30 -27.63
CA LYS A 865 6.87 1.07 -29.07
C LYS A 865 5.94 -0.04 -29.51
N LYS A 866 5.12 0.20 -30.54
CA LYS A 866 4.12 -0.76 -31.05
C LYS A 866 4.70 -2.09 -31.56
N ASP A 867 6.01 -2.32 -31.49
CA ASP A 867 6.72 -3.49 -32.05
C ASP A 867 7.74 -4.12 -31.09
N GLN A 868 7.51 -4.03 -29.77
CA GLN A 868 8.37 -4.76 -28.81
C GLN A 868 7.57 -5.62 -27.85
#